data_43e9b08cdf74858ee13e43c887762950
#
_entry.id   43e9b08cdf74858ee13e43c887762950
#
_cell.length_a   1.000
_cell.length_b   1.000
_cell.length_c   1.000
_cell.angle_alpha   90.00
_cell.angle_beta   90.00
_cell.angle_gamma   90.00
#
_symmetry.space_group_name_H-M   'P 1'
#
loop_
_entity.id
_entity.type
_entity.pdbx_description
1 polymer ?
#
loop_
_entity_poly.entity_id
_entity_poly.type
_entity_poly.pdbx_seq_one_letter_code
_entity_poly.pdbx_strand_id
1 'polypeptide(L)'
;MRPRLWFLSVALAAVCLPPAFLAAQPHIPTATLDSYTGQYRQRDEPDIVLSVFRDRDHLYIEGSRTARIDLTAQSATAFKPPFDALYTFLTGSDGRVTGIHFTGPEDDFLDKISSTPVPNHFRAYTRDEVMIPMRDGIKLHAVILRPTGSQEDLPFLMERTPYGVDNATSNAINARYPALAQSGYIFVFEDIRGRYKSEGAFVMMRPLADHHDPHAIDESTDTYDTVAWLLKNIPHNNGRVGVMGISYPGFLAAEAGIDPNPAVKAISPQAPMTDVWLGDDFFHNGAFRQTYGYDYVLGMESSKQTTFSKLSEDAYTYFLNAGSFAAAGKLSGASDLPTWHAFLDHPAYDSFWRSRAVQPHLTTVAVPTLEVGGWWDQEDLWGPQAEYAALEPHNEPRDPAHRVYMVLGPWRHGGWVQTTRHLGPVDFGEPVGDEFRTRIQAPFFAFYLKDQPGFSLANTATFQTGTDRWRFYSQWPPKNVTGHDLYLDADGALSFAKPTDPGAFKAYTSDPANPVPYRPRPIQATYAPGSHWYTWLVQDQRFVDGRPDVATWETPPLDHDVTVTGNVIADLIASTSGTDSDWIVKLIDVFPQDSQDRSTPDPACGAACTTIDPAAQKWLPGNPSGYELMIADEIFRGRYRRSFEHPSAIPANTPEEYKFSLHAADHVFFQGHRIMVQVQSSWFPLYDRNPQTFIPNIMTVQPSDYRPAVQRIYAASHIELPEKP
;
A
#
# COMPACT_ATOMS: atom_id res chain seq x y z
N MET A 1 -58.63 49.99 -19.01
CA MET A 1 -58.39 50.34 -17.60
C MET A 1 -56.96 49.90 -17.27
N ARG A 2 -56.11 50.88 -16.98
CA ARG A 2 -54.68 50.66 -16.64
C ARG A 2 -54.58 50.46 -15.13
N PRO A 3 -53.75 49.50 -14.59
CA PRO A 3 -53.31 49.54 -13.20
C PRO A 3 -51.94 50.25 -13.09
N ARG A 4 -51.83 51.02 -12.05
CA ARG A 4 -50.71 51.87 -11.65
C ARG A 4 -49.53 51.05 -11.13
N LEU A 5 -48.31 51.38 -11.62
CA LEU A 5 -47.03 50.96 -11.04
C LEU A 5 -46.79 51.70 -9.70
N TRP A 6 -46.43 50.98 -8.66
CA TRP A 6 -45.83 51.47 -7.46
C TRP A 6 -44.32 51.17 -7.50
N PHE A 7 -43.49 52.20 -7.52
CA PHE A 7 -42.05 52.08 -7.31
C PHE A 7 -41.82 52.01 -5.79
N LEU A 8 -41.26 50.88 -5.31
CA LEU A 8 -40.64 50.80 -4.00
C LEU A 8 -39.14 51.09 -4.16
N SER A 9 -38.71 52.25 -3.61
CA SER A 9 -37.31 52.63 -3.47
C SER A 9 -36.69 51.80 -2.33
N VAL A 10 -35.85 50.80 -2.66
CA VAL A 10 -35.00 50.10 -1.68
C VAL A 10 -33.74 50.92 -1.49
N ALA A 11 -33.62 51.56 -0.34
CA ALA A 11 -32.39 52.21 0.09
C ALA A 11 -31.33 51.15 0.40
N LEU A 12 -30.28 51.09 -0.42
CA LEU A 12 -29.08 50.30 -0.13
C LEU A 12 -28.33 50.94 1.03
N ALA A 13 -28.46 50.40 2.24
CA ALA A 13 -27.56 50.70 3.33
C ALA A 13 -26.22 50.02 3.05
N ALA A 14 -25.23 50.79 2.63
CA ALA A 14 -23.84 50.32 2.55
C ALA A 14 -23.35 50.03 3.97
N VAL A 15 -23.33 48.76 4.36
CA VAL A 15 -22.61 48.29 5.55
C VAL A 15 -21.12 48.37 5.24
N CYS A 16 -20.47 49.43 5.71
CA CYS A 16 -19.00 49.48 5.77
C CYS A 16 -18.53 48.39 6.76
N LEU A 17 -18.14 47.26 6.25
CA LEU A 17 -17.31 46.31 7.00
C LEU A 17 -15.97 47.00 7.29
N PRO A 18 -15.49 47.02 8.54
CA PRO A 18 -14.17 47.57 8.83
C PRO A 18 -13.13 46.74 8.05
N PRO A 19 -12.05 47.36 7.54
CA PRO A 19 -10.97 46.63 6.91
C PRO A 19 -10.46 45.60 7.93
N ALA A 20 -10.40 44.34 7.52
CA ALA A 20 -9.73 43.33 8.30
C ALA A 20 -8.30 43.84 8.58
N PHE A 21 -8.02 44.17 9.83
CA PHE A 21 -6.65 44.45 10.25
C PHE A 21 -5.85 43.18 9.97
N LEU A 22 -5.03 43.19 8.92
CA LEU A 22 -3.89 42.29 8.80
C LEU A 22 -3.09 42.53 10.08
N ALA A 23 -3.14 41.61 11.02
CA ALA A 23 -2.29 41.65 12.21
C ALA A 23 -0.85 41.76 11.71
N ALA A 24 -0.15 42.82 12.12
CA ALA A 24 1.26 42.98 11.77
C ALA A 24 2.03 41.74 12.25
N GLN A 25 2.83 41.14 11.39
CA GLN A 25 3.66 40.01 11.78
C GLN A 25 4.54 40.45 12.97
N PRO A 26 4.72 39.58 13.99
CA PRO A 26 5.56 39.91 15.14
C PRO A 26 7.00 40.16 14.67
N HIS A 27 7.57 41.28 15.02
CA HIS A 27 8.98 41.56 14.77
C HIS A 27 9.83 40.76 15.76
N ILE A 28 10.57 39.77 15.24
CA ILE A 28 11.43 38.92 16.03
C ILE A 28 12.89 39.37 15.87
N PRO A 29 13.61 39.63 16.98
CA PRO A 29 15.04 40.00 16.89
C PRO A 29 15.88 38.95 16.10
N THR A 30 16.77 39.42 15.27
CA THR A 30 17.64 38.60 14.45
C THR A 30 18.41 37.54 15.28
N ALA A 31 18.92 37.94 16.47
CA ALA A 31 19.60 37.01 17.37
C ALA A 31 18.67 35.82 17.83
N THR A 32 17.39 36.10 17.99
CA THR A 32 16.40 35.05 18.31
C THR A 32 16.20 34.12 17.11
N LEU A 33 16.05 34.66 15.91
CA LEU A 33 15.95 33.85 14.69
C LEU A 33 17.21 33.02 14.45
N ASP A 34 18.40 33.58 14.71
CA ASP A 34 19.68 32.84 14.63
C ASP A 34 19.73 31.66 15.62
N SER A 35 19.13 31.82 16.80
CA SER A 35 19.07 30.73 17.77
C SER A 35 18.25 29.52 17.31
N TYR A 36 17.34 29.73 16.36
CA TYR A 36 16.49 28.67 15.77
C TYR A 36 17.17 27.94 14.62
N THR A 37 18.25 28.50 14.03
CA THR A 37 18.94 27.80 12.94
C THR A 37 19.62 26.54 13.44
N GLY A 38 19.71 25.51 12.55
CA GLY A 38 20.36 24.25 12.89
C GLY A 38 19.65 23.03 12.31
N GLN A 39 20.08 21.86 12.76
CA GLN A 39 19.47 20.58 12.39
C GLN A 39 18.60 20.04 13.52
N TYR A 40 17.47 19.47 13.14
CA TYR A 40 16.45 18.93 14.02
C TYR A 40 16.07 17.53 13.56
N ARG A 41 16.20 16.55 14.46
CA ARG A 41 15.91 15.13 14.21
C ARG A 41 14.57 14.77 14.83
N GLN A 42 13.70 14.13 14.05
CA GLN A 42 12.44 13.60 14.53
C GLN A 42 12.70 12.48 15.56
N ARG A 43 11.93 12.47 16.66
CA ARG A 43 12.17 11.51 17.76
C ARG A 43 11.82 10.09 17.38
N ASP A 44 10.64 9.92 16.79
CA ASP A 44 10.11 8.60 16.46
C ASP A 44 10.68 8.07 15.14
N GLU A 45 11.16 8.97 14.26
CA GLU A 45 11.81 8.64 12.99
C GLU A 45 13.20 9.30 12.91
N PRO A 46 14.22 8.76 13.59
CA PRO A 46 15.52 9.41 13.74
C PRO A 46 16.31 9.59 12.43
N ASP A 47 15.90 8.93 11.36
CA ASP A 47 16.47 9.08 10.02
C ASP A 47 15.92 10.33 9.31
N ILE A 48 14.86 10.94 9.82
CA ILE A 48 14.31 12.19 9.34
C ILE A 48 15.00 13.37 10.06
N VAL A 49 15.81 14.09 9.31
CA VAL A 49 16.48 15.30 9.79
C VAL A 49 16.08 16.49 8.92
N LEU A 50 15.58 17.53 9.58
CA LEU A 50 15.25 18.82 8.96
C LEU A 50 16.27 19.88 9.36
N SER A 51 16.57 20.81 8.47
CA SER A 51 17.45 21.96 8.72
C SER A 51 16.64 23.25 8.67
N VAL A 52 16.78 24.07 9.71
CA VAL A 52 16.18 25.41 9.79
C VAL A 52 17.23 26.43 9.41
N PHE A 53 16.91 27.27 8.45
CA PHE A 53 17.76 28.35 7.95
C PHE A 53 17.09 29.70 8.21
N ARG A 54 17.88 30.75 8.25
CA ARG A 54 17.42 32.11 8.23
C ARG A 54 17.81 32.82 6.93
N ASP A 55 16.84 33.50 6.33
CA ASP A 55 17.06 34.44 5.23
C ASP A 55 16.53 35.80 5.67
N ARG A 56 17.45 36.71 6.02
CA ARG A 56 17.17 38.05 6.59
C ARG A 56 16.34 37.96 7.88
N ASP A 57 15.05 38.30 7.84
CA ASP A 57 14.09 38.28 8.93
C ASP A 57 13.10 37.11 8.88
N HIS A 58 13.33 36.17 7.98
CA HIS A 58 12.50 34.97 7.79
C HIS A 58 13.24 33.69 8.13
N LEU A 59 12.49 32.69 8.60
CA LEU A 59 12.96 31.31 8.69
C LEU A 59 12.40 30.48 7.55
N TYR A 60 13.15 29.50 7.12
CA TYR A 60 12.68 28.41 6.27
C TYR A 60 13.28 27.08 6.71
N ILE A 61 12.62 25.99 6.32
CA ILE A 61 13.01 24.65 6.68
C ILE A 61 13.23 23.81 5.40
N GLU A 62 14.26 22.98 5.44
CA GLU A 62 14.58 22.03 4.36
C GLU A 62 15.01 20.68 4.95
N GLY A 63 14.93 19.61 4.14
CA GLY A 63 15.44 18.29 4.48
C GLY A 63 15.90 17.54 3.24
N SER A 64 16.45 16.34 3.43
CA SER A 64 16.91 15.49 2.31
C SER A 64 15.79 15.16 1.31
N ARG A 65 14.54 15.21 1.77
CA ARG A 65 13.31 14.96 0.98
C ARG A 65 12.28 16.08 1.13
N THR A 66 12.63 17.16 1.80
CA THR A 66 11.78 18.31 2.05
C THR A 66 12.36 19.51 1.33
N ALA A 67 11.64 19.99 0.32
CA ALA A 67 11.97 21.25 -0.33
C ALA A 67 11.86 22.41 0.65
N ARG A 68 12.48 23.54 0.30
CA ARG A 68 12.35 24.77 1.06
C ARG A 68 10.87 25.09 1.36
N ILE A 69 10.57 25.19 2.65
CA ILE A 69 9.28 25.61 3.19
C ILE A 69 9.52 26.90 3.96
N ASP A 70 8.99 28.01 3.46
CA ASP A 70 9.09 29.31 4.15
C ASP A 70 8.13 29.32 5.34
N LEU A 71 8.58 29.82 6.48
CA LEU A 71 7.87 29.84 7.74
C LEU A 71 7.44 31.27 8.09
N THR A 72 6.13 31.46 8.30
CA THR A 72 5.55 32.75 8.70
C THR A 72 5.40 32.83 10.21
N ALA A 73 6.01 33.80 10.85
CA ALA A 73 5.92 34.01 12.30
C ALA A 73 4.48 34.26 12.75
N GLN A 74 4.01 33.50 13.73
CA GLN A 74 2.76 33.68 14.44
C GLN A 74 2.97 34.25 15.84
N SER A 75 4.12 33.91 16.45
CA SER A 75 4.58 34.45 17.73
C SER A 75 6.12 34.49 17.75
N ALA A 76 6.72 34.83 18.87
CA ALA A 76 8.17 34.77 19.03
C ALA A 76 8.74 33.35 18.84
N THR A 77 7.96 32.29 19.13
CA THR A 77 8.41 30.89 19.09
C THR A 77 7.66 30.03 18.10
N ALA A 78 6.50 30.46 17.58
CA ALA A 78 5.62 29.67 16.72
C ALA A 78 5.61 30.21 15.28
N PHE A 79 5.76 29.32 14.31
CA PHE A 79 5.87 29.62 12.89
C PHE A 79 4.95 28.71 12.07
N LYS A 80 4.19 29.31 11.14
CA LYS A 80 3.25 28.62 10.26
C LYS A 80 3.86 28.38 8.87
N PRO A 81 3.86 27.12 8.35
CA PRO A 81 4.15 26.83 6.95
C PRO A 81 2.96 27.23 6.06
N PRO A 82 3.05 27.13 4.71
CA PRO A 82 1.97 27.44 3.77
C PRO A 82 0.80 26.41 3.77
N PHE A 83 0.78 25.50 4.69
CA PHE A 83 -0.28 24.51 4.91
C PHE A 83 -0.74 24.52 6.38
N ASP A 84 -1.75 23.74 6.73
CA ASP A 84 -2.34 23.77 8.08
C ASP A 84 -1.49 22.97 9.08
N ALA A 85 -0.47 23.62 9.62
CA ALA A 85 0.44 23.10 10.62
C ALA A 85 1.13 24.25 11.38
N LEU A 86 1.86 23.92 12.46
CA LEU A 86 2.61 24.86 13.26
C LEU A 86 3.94 24.24 13.72
N TYR A 87 5.05 24.97 13.55
CA TYR A 87 6.35 24.65 14.13
C TYR A 87 6.59 25.55 15.34
N THR A 88 6.61 24.97 16.54
CA THR A 88 6.86 25.70 17.80
C THR A 88 8.24 25.35 18.36
N PHE A 89 9.16 26.32 18.38
CA PHE A 89 10.48 26.11 18.95
C PHE A 89 10.43 25.99 20.47
N LEU A 90 11.05 24.94 20.99
CA LEU A 90 11.12 24.62 22.41
C LEU A 90 12.45 25.11 23.01
N THR A 91 12.39 25.64 24.23
CA THR A 91 13.55 26.15 24.96
C THR A 91 13.72 25.42 26.29
N GLY A 92 14.96 25.06 26.59
CA GLY A 92 15.30 24.50 27.90
C GLY A 92 15.34 25.54 29.02
N SER A 93 15.55 25.10 30.24
CA SER A 93 15.64 25.96 31.42
C SER A 93 16.83 26.94 31.37
N ASP A 94 17.83 26.68 30.53
CA ASP A 94 19.00 27.53 30.28
C ASP A 94 18.75 28.58 29.16
N GLY A 95 17.53 28.63 28.61
CA GLY A 95 17.15 29.54 27.52
C GLY A 95 17.64 29.12 26.13
N ARG A 96 18.27 27.96 25.98
CA ARG A 96 18.70 27.44 24.68
C ARG A 96 17.58 26.69 24.00
N VAL A 97 17.54 26.79 22.65
CA VAL A 97 16.61 26.03 21.83
C VAL A 97 16.99 24.56 21.83
N THR A 98 16.08 23.71 22.28
CA THR A 98 16.28 22.26 22.44
C THR A 98 15.60 21.44 21.37
N GLY A 99 14.56 21.97 20.70
CA GLY A 99 13.79 21.23 19.71
C GLY A 99 12.70 22.03 19.06
N ILE A 100 11.86 21.31 18.33
CA ILE A 100 10.63 21.80 17.70
C ILE A 100 9.48 20.84 18.08
N HIS A 101 8.33 21.40 18.44
CA HIS A 101 7.06 20.69 18.44
C HIS A 101 6.34 21.06 17.14
N PHE A 102 6.13 20.05 16.29
CA PHE A 102 5.33 20.18 15.08
C PHE A 102 3.90 19.74 15.39
N THR A 103 2.95 20.62 15.14
CA THR A 103 1.51 20.36 15.28
C THR A 103 0.89 20.42 13.90
N GLY A 104 0.33 19.31 13.43
CA GLY A 104 -0.26 19.17 12.10
C GLY A 104 -1.28 18.03 12.08
N PRO A 105 -1.39 17.29 10.96
CA PRO A 105 -2.21 16.07 10.92
C PRO A 105 -1.78 15.02 11.96
N GLU A 106 -0.50 15.02 12.32
CA GLU A 106 0.11 14.25 13.40
C GLU A 106 1.00 15.19 14.20
N ASP A 107 1.08 14.97 15.51
CA ASP A 107 1.95 15.73 16.42
C ASP A 107 3.31 15.07 16.49
N ASP A 108 4.37 15.84 16.17
CA ASP A 108 5.75 15.36 16.16
C ASP A 108 6.67 16.21 17.03
N PHE A 109 7.70 15.59 17.57
CA PHE A 109 8.78 16.27 18.27
C PHE A 109 10.11 16.04 17.55
N LEU A 110 10.85 17.15 17.30
CA LEU A 110 12.18 17.10 16.72
C LEU A 110 13.17 17.67 17.72
N ASP A 111 14.22 16.92 18.02
CA ASP A 111 15.30 17.34 18.90
C ASP A 111 16.38 18.08 18.13
N LYS A 112 16.86 19.21 18.66
CA LYS A 112 17.96 19.96 18.05
C LYS A 112 19.28 19.19 18.22
N ILE A 113 19.89 18.77 17.11
CA ILE A 113 21.13 17.97 17.11
C ILE A 113 22.37 18.76 16.68
N SER A 114 22.19 19.92 16.03
CA SER A 114 23.27 20.79 15.57
C SER A 114 22.81 22.22 15.46
N SER A 115 23.72 23.19 15.68
CA SER A 115 23.47 24.61 15.40
C SER A 115 23.77 24.99 13.94
N THR A 116 24.37 24.08 13.15
CA THR A 116 24.71 24.31 11.75
C THR A 116 23.73 23.60 10.85
N PRO A 117 22.89 24.31 10.09
CA PRO A 117 21.98 23.68 9.14
C PRO A 117 22.74 23.14 7.92
N VAL A 118 22.19 22.08 7.30
CA VAL A 118 22.73 21.48 6.08
C VAL A 118 21.71 21.67 4.96
N PRO A 119 22.09 22.34 3.84
CA PRO A 119 21.17 22.54 2.72
C PRO A 119 20.89 21.23 2.01
N ASN A 120 19.68 21.11 1.44
CA ASN A 120 19.38 20.02 0.52
C ASN A 120 20.14 20.21 -0.81
N HIS A 121 20.23 19.12 -1.58
CA HIS A 121 20.88 19.10 -2.90
C HIS A 121 19.87 18.81 -4.01
N PHE A 122 18.70 19.42 -3.96
CA PHE A 122 17.67 19.20 -4.98
C PHE A 122 18.14 19.65 -6.35
N ARG A 123 18.01 18.74 -7.32
CA ARG A 123 18.25 19.08 -8.73
C ARG A 123 17.04 19.84 -9.26
N ALA A 124 17.27 20.98 -9.90
CA ALA A 124 16.22 21.78 -10.49
C ALA A 124 15.73 21.18 -11.80
N TYR A 125 14.41 21.25 -12.03
CA TYR A 125 13.75 20.78 -13.25
C TYR A 125 12.83 21.86 -13.80
N THR A 126 12.88 22.05 -15.10
CA THR A 126 11.87 22.82 -15.86
C THR A 126 10.66 21.95 -16.14
N ARG A 127 9.47 22.56 -16.15
CA ARG A 127 8.17 21.88 -16.29
C ARG A 127 7.46 22.35 -17.56
N ASP A 128 7.11 21.43 -18.41
CA ASP A 128 6.30 21.64 -19.60
C ASP A 128 5.00 20.84 -19.49
N GLU A 129 3.88 21.35 -19.98
CA GLU A 129 2.61 20.62 -20.14
C GLU A 129 2.34 20.42 -21.63
N VAL A 130 1.88 19.23 -22.00
CA VAL A 130 1.60 18.87 -23.39
C VAL A 130 0.32 18.03 -23.49
N MET A 131 -0.28 18.05 -24.69
CA MET A 131 -1.38 17.16 -25.07
C MET A 131 -0.88 16.22 -26.16
N ILE A 132 -0.74 14.94 -25.86
CA ILE A 132 -0.15 13.91 -26.73
C ILE A 132 -1.26 13.21 -27.51
N PRO A 133 -1.25 13.25 -28.86
CA PRO A 133 -2.27 12.59 -29.65
C PRO A 133 -2.06 11.08 -29.72
N MET A 134 -3.13 10.31 -29.44
CA MET A 134 -3.19 8.87 -29.57
C MET A 134 -3.65 8.45 -30.99
N ARG A 135 -3.52 7.18 -31.33
CA ARG A 135 -3.87 6.60 -32.65
C ARG A 135 -5.33 6.79 -33.07
N ASP A 136 -6.24 6.92 -32.10
CA ASP A 136 -7.67 7.19 -32.32
C ASP A 136 -8.02 8.69 -32.37
N GLY A 137 -7.00 9.56 -32.25
CA GLY A 137 -7.13 11.00 -32.35
C GLY A 137 -7.47 11.74 -31.07
N ILE A 138 -7.77 11.06 -29.95
CA ILE A 138 -7.89 11.73 -28.65
C ILE A 138 -6.50 12.15 -28.15
N LYS A 139 -6.47 13.04 -27.15
CA LYS A 139 -5.22 13.54 -26.61
C LYS A 139 -5.12 13.26 -25.12
N LEU A 140 -3.95 12.75 -24.69
CA LEU A 140 -3.62 12.56 -23.28
C LEU A 140 -2.77 13.74 -22.78
N HIS A 141 -3.09 14.19 -21.57
CA HIS A 141 -2.37 15.27 -20.92
C HIS A 141 -1.14 14.71 -20.20
N ALA A 142 0.02 15.33 -20.43
CA ALA A 142 1.25 14.95 -19.75
C ALA A 142 2.03 16.17 -19.24
N VAL A 143 2.70 15.97 -18.11
CA VAL A 143 3.70 16.89 -17.53
C VAL A 143 5.09 16.30 -17.74
N ILE A 144 5.97 17.08 -18.36
CA ILE A 144 7.35 16.71 -18.66
C ILE A 144 8.29 17.58 -17.82
N LEU A 145 9.13 16.92 -17.04
CA LEU A 145 10.12 17.58 -16.19
C LEU A 145 11.52 17.26 -16.71
N ARG A 146 12.27 18.29 -17.11
CA ARG A 146 13.64 18.18 -17.63
C ARG A 146 14.64 18.84 -16.71
N PRO A 147 15.83 18.25 -16.44
CA PRO A 147 16.86 18.91 -15.65
C PRO A 147 17.22 20.26 -16.23
N THR A 148 17.11 21.31 -15.41
CA THR A 148 17.32 22.70 -15.82
C THR A 148 18.75 22.90 -16.31
N GLY A 149 18.90 23.44 -17.53
CA GLY A 149 20.21 23.77 -18.15
C GLY A 149 21.01 22.57 -18.66
N SER A 150 20.51 21.34 -18.55
CA SER A 150 21.18 20.16 -19.12
C SER A 150 21.11 20.18 -20.65
N GLN A 151 22.24 19.86 -21.29
CA GLN A 151 22.35 19.62 -22.74
C GLN A 151 22.66 18.13 -23.02
N GLU A 152 22.65 17.29 -21.99
CA GLU A 152 22.88 15.85 -22.12
C GLU A 152 21.66 15.17 -22.74
N ASP A 153 21.91 14.16 -23.58
CA ASP A 153 20.87 13.28 -24.06
C ASP A 153 20.50 12.29 -22.94
N LEU A 154 19.30 12.48 -22.35
CA LEU A 154 18.84 11.76 -21.16
C LEU A 154 17.72 10.77 -21.51
N PRO A 155 17.60 9.63 -20.79
CA PRO A 155 16.47 8.76 -20.94
C PRO A 155 15.22 9.35 -20.31
N PHE A 156 14.07 8.91 -20.81
CA PHE A 156 12.78 9.15 -20.16
C PHE A 156 12.57 8.18 -18.99
N LEU A 157 11.92 8.67 -17.93
CA LEU A 157 11.35 7.86 -16.87
C LEU A 157 9.88 8.25 -16.69
N MET A 158 8.97 7.34 -17.03
CA MET A 158 7.56 7.62 -17.20
C MET A 158 6.71 6.94 -16.14
N GLU A 159 5.70 7.67 -15.64
CA GLU A 159 4.62 7.18 -14.78
C GLU A 159 3.30 7.62 -15.40
N ARG A 160 2.39 6.69 -15.67
CA ARG A 160 1.01 6.96 -16.08
C ARG A 160 0.09 6.77 -14.88
N THR A 161 -0.96 7.58 -14.76
CA THR A 161 -1.77 7.59 -13.54
C THR A 161 -3.22 8.03 -13.76
N PRO A 162 -4.20 7.45 -13.04
CA PRO A 162 -5.56 7.97 -12.99
C PRO A 162 -5.74 9.08 -11.95
N TYR A 163 -4.69 9.43 -11.16
CA TYR A 163 -4.81 10.26 -9.95
C TYR A 163 -4.48 11.73 -10.14
N GLY A 164 -4.08 12.14 -11.35
CA GLY A 164 -3.75 13.51 -11.71
C GLY A 164 -2.26 13.86 -11.60
N VAL A 165 -1.79 14.62 -12.60
CA VAL A 165 -0.37 14.97 -12.74
C VAL A 165 -0.05 16.46 -12.54
N ASP A 166 -1.04 17.29 -12.19
CA ASP A 166 -0.83 18.73 -12.00
C ASP A 166 0.19 19.05 -10.91
N ASN A 167 0.32 18.17 -9.90
CA ASN A 167 1.26 18.30 -8.79
C ASN A 167 2.69 17.80 -9.12
N ALA A 168 2.94 17.31 -10.34
CA ALA A 168 4.27 16.93 -10.77
C ALA A 168 5.14 18.18 -10.91
N THR A 169 6.07 18.37 -9.98
CA THR A 169 6.97 19.53 -9.88
C THR A 169 8.40 19.09 -9.57
N SER A 170 9.35 20.00 -9.77
CA SER A 170 10.74 19.76 -9.36
C SER A 170 10.85 19.32 -7.89
N ASN A 171 10.11 19.95 -7.00
CA ASN A 171 10.12 19.59 -5.58
C ASN A 171 9.51 18.20 -5.33
N ALA A 172 8.40 17.90 -5.99
CA ALA A 172 7.72 16.62 -5.81
C ALA A 172 8.59 15.42 -6.22
N ILE A 173 9.30 15.49 -7.38
CA ILE A 173 10.18 14.41 -7.81
C ILE A 173 11.42 14.26 -6.91
N ASN A 174 12.01 15.36 -6.42
CA ASN A 174 13.13 15.30 -5.49
C ASN A 174 12.70 14.73 -4.12
N ALA A 175 11.48 14.98 -3.68
CA ALA A 175 10.93 14.40 -2.45
C ALA A 175 10.59 12.92 -2.61
N ARG A 176 9.93 12.54 -3.72
CA ARG A 176 9.44 11.16 -3.93
C ARG A 176 10.52 10.22 -4.44
N TYR A 177 11.39 10.70 -5.35
CA TYR A 177 12.41 9.90 -6.04
C TYR A 177 13.81 10.55 -5.96
N PRO A 178 14.36 10.84 -4.76
CA PRO A 178 15.58 11.63 -4.62
C PRO A 178 16.77 11.06 -5.40
N ALA A 179 17.00 9.75 -5.35
CA ALA A 179 18.12 9.11 -6.05
C ALA A 179 17.97 9.18 -7.58
N LEU A 180 16.77 9.00 -8.10
CA LEU A 180 16.47 9.12 -9.54
C LEU A 180 16.55 10.57 -10.00
N ALA A 181 16.03 11.52 -9.20
CA ALA A 181 16.11 12.94 -9.51
C ALA A 181 17.57 13.41 -9.57
N GLN A 182 18.40 13.01 -8.63
CA GLN A 182 19.84 13.33 -8.64
C GLN A 182 20.56 12.72 -9.83
N SER A 183 20.22 11.49 -10.21
CA SER A 183 20.78 10.81 -11.38
C SER A 183 20.44 11.52 -12.69
N GLY A 184 19.32 12.23 -12.78
CA GLY A 184 18.87 13.03 -13.93
C GLY A 184 18.23 12.19 -15.02
N TYR A 185 16.90 12.31 -15.14
CA TYR A 185 16.05 11.74 -16.16
C TYR A 185 15.14 12.83 -16.73
N ILE A 186 14.56 12.62 -17.90
CA ILE A 186 13.39 13.37 -18.35
C ILE A 186 12.18 12.64 -17.75
N PHE A 187 11.60 13.17 -16.65
CA PHE A 187 10.42 12.57 -16.07
C PHE A 187 9.19 12.93 -16.87
N VAL A 188 8.31 11.94 -17.08
CA VAL A 188 7.02 12.10 -17.77
C VAL A 188 5.93 11.56 -16.86
N PHE A 189 4.96 12.41 -16.53
CA PHE A 189 3.77 12.03 -15.80
C PHE A 189 2.55 12.25 -16.69
N GLU A 190 1.74 11.21 -16.92
CA GLU A 190 0.62 11.27 -17.84
C GLU A 190 -0.69 10.90 -17.17
N ASP A 191 -1.71 11.78 -17.30
CA ASP A 191 -3.10 11.46 -16.97
C ASP A 191 -3.62 10.43 -17.99
N ILE A 192 -4.07 9.26 -17.52
CA ILE A 192 -4.64 8.25 -18.41
C ILE A 192 -5.95 8.72 -19.05
N ARG A 193 -6.37 8.01 -20.08
CA ARG A 193 -7.58 8.24 -20.86
C ARG A 193 -8.82 8.47 -19.97
N GLY A 194 -9.51 9.60 -20.20
CA GLY A 194 -10.73 9.97 -19.49
C GLY A 194 -10.53 10.52 -18.07
N ARG A 195 -9.28 10.67 -17.59
CA ARG A 195 -8.99 11.24 -16.28
C ARG A 195 -8.43 12.66 -16.39
N TYR A 196 -8.72 13.48 -15.38
CA TYR A 196 -8.26 14.87 -15.27
C TYR A 196 -8.35 15.66 -16.58
N LYS A 197 -7.23 16.06 -17.16
CA LYS A 197 -7.17 16.85 -18.40
C LYS A 197 -7.14 16.00 -19.67
N SER A 198 -6.96 14.69 -19.55
CA SER A 198 -6.97 13.78 -20.70
C SER A 198 -8.37 13.62 -21.29
N GLU A 199 -8.41 13.50 -22.62
CA GLU A 199 -9.63 13.23 -23.38
C GLU A 199 -10.02 11.74 -23.33
N GLY A 200 -11.14 11.38 -23.93
CA GLY A 200 -11.66 10.02 -23.99
C GLY A 200 -12.49 9.63 -22.78
N ALA A 201 -12.75 8.33 -22.62
CA ALA A 201 -13.55 7.75 -21.55
C ALA A 201 -12.68 6.87 -20.63
N PHE A 202 -12.78 7.09 -19.33
CA PHE A 202 -12.17 6.22 -18.33
C PHE A 202 -12.89 4.87 -18.28
N VAL A 203 -12.11 3.81 -18.21
CA VAL A 203 -12.58 2.44 -17.94
C VAL A 203 -11.66 1.86 -16.88
N MET A 204 -12.23 1.49 -15.73
CA MET A 204 -11.50 0.88 -14.63
C MET A 204 -10.82 -0.41 -15.11
N MET A 205 -9.49 -0.52 -14.96
CA MET A 205 -8.75 -1.68 -15.43
C MET A 205 -9.18 -2.07 -16.87
N ARG A 206 -8.92 -1.20 -17.82
CA ARG A 206 -9.32 -1.42 -19.21
C ARG A 206 -8.77 -2.77 -19.72
N PRO A 207 -9.61 -3.66 -20.26
CA PRO A 207 -9.14 -4.91 -20.83
C PRO A 207 -8.12 -4.69 -21.93
N LEU A 208 -7.10 -5.55 -21.98
CA LEU A 208 -6.18 -5.61 -23.10
C LEU A 208 -6.92 -5.96 -24.40
N ALA A 209 -6.63 -5.24 -25.45
CA ALA A 209 -7.18 -5.45 -26.78
C ALA A 209 -6.30 -6.40 -27.62
N ASP A 210 -6.82 -6.87 -28.75
CA ASP A 210 -6.02 -7.62 -29.70
C ASP A 210 -5.10 -6.65 -30.49
N HIS A 211 -3.81 -6.66 -30.19
CA HIS A 211 -2.83 -5.76 -30.82
C HIS A 211 -2.53 -6.09 -32.31
N HIS A 212 -3.09 -7.18 -32.86
CA HIS A 212 -3.10 -7.38 -34.31
C HIS A 212 -4.07 -6.42 -35.02
N ASP A 213 -5.05 -5.87 -34.30
CA ASP A 213 -5.86 -4.76 -34.78
C ASP A 213 -5.12 -3.43 -34.60
N PRO A 214 -4.76 -2.73 -35.68
CA PRO A 214 -4.08 -1.43 -35.59
C PRO A 214 -4.94 -0.32 -34.94
N HIS A 215 -6.22 -0.56 -34.76
CA HIS A 215 -7.16 0.34 -34.08
C HIS A 215 -7.41 -0.06 -32.60
N ALA A 216 -6.72 -1.08 -32.12
CA ALA A 216 -6.82 -1.49 -30.72
C ALA A 216 -6.49 -0.33 -29.77
N ILE A 217 -7.31 -0.17 -28.74
CA ILE A 217 -7.20 0.88 -27.73
C ILE A 217 -7.21 0.25 -26.35
N ASP A 218 -6.09 0.33 -25.66
CA ASP A 218 -5.89 -0.04 -24.28
C ASP A 218 -4.74 0.76 -23.66
N GLU A 219 -4.34 0.46 -22.45
CA GLU A 219 -3.30 1.21 -21.75
C GLU A 219 -1.89 0.90 -22.29
N SER A 220 -1.66 -0.30 -22.83
CA SER A 220 -0.41 -0.66 -23.53
C SER A 220 -0.24 0.14 -24.82
N THR A 221 -1.28 0.22 -25.64
CA THR A 221 -1.26 0.97 -26.92
C THR A 221 -1.18 2.47 -26.69
N ASP A 222 -1.81 3.03 -25.66
CA ASP A 222 -1.64 4.43 -25.27
C ASP A 222 -0.20 4.72 -24.82
N THR A 223 0.42 3.80 -24.07
CA THR A 223 1.84 3.88 -23.69
C THR A 223 2.74 3.87 -24.93
N TYR A 224 2.47 2.98 -25.88
CA TYR A 224 3.22 2.90 -27.14
C TYR A 224 3.20 4.22 -27.91
N ASP A 225 2.02 4.82 -28.06
CA ASP A 225 1.83 6.07 -28.81
C ASP A 225 2.48 7.26 -28.08
N THR A 226 2.36 7.33 -26.76
CA THR A 226 3.04 8.35 -25.94
C THR A 226 4.56 8.26 -26.10
N VAL A 227 5.14 7.07 -26.00
CA VAL A 227 6.59 6.87 -26.18
C VAL A 227 7.03 7.30 -27.58
N ALA A 228 6.30 6.92 -28.65
CA ALA A 228 6.61 7.32 -30.01
C ALA A 228 6.58 8.85 -30.19
N TRP A 229 5.62 9.53 -29.57
CA TRP A 229 5.51 10.99 -29.59
C TRP A 229 6.67 11.66 -28.82
N LEU A 230 7.02 11.17 -27.63
CA LEU A 230 8.11 11.69 -26.80
C LEU A 230 9.45 11.67 -27.54
N LEU A 231 9.78 10.54 -28.14
CA LEU A 231 11.03 10.37 -28.90
C LEU A 231 11.16 11.38 -30.05
N LYS A 232 10.06 11.71 -30.70
CA LYS A 232 10.02 12.62 -31.84
C LYS A 232 10.04 14.10 -31.44
N ASN A 233 9.38 14.45 -30.32
CA ASN A 233 9.04 15.85 -30.03
C ASN A 233 9.87 16.45 -28.88
N ILE A 234 10.48 15.63 -28.03
CA ILE A 234 11.28 16.12 -26.90
C ILE A 234 12.77 16.03 -27.27
N PRO A 235 13.47 17.17 -27.38
CA PRO A 235 14.90 17.16 -27.74
C PRO A 235 15.77 16.69 -26.58
N HIS A 236 17.02 16.32 -26.88
CA HIS A 236 18.00 15.85 -25.90
C HIS A 236 17.51 14.61 -25.13
N ASN A 237 16.88 13.67 -25.84
CA ASN A 237 16.60 12.33 -25.35
C ASN A 237 17.59 11.32 -25.96
N ASN A 238 17.93 10.27 -25.21
CA ASN A 238 18.85 9.22 -25.66
C ASN A 238 18.15 8.04 -26.36
N GLY A 239 16.85 8.16 -26.66
CA GLY A 239 16.05 7.13 -27.34
C GLY A 239 15.61 5.97 -26.42
N ARG A 240 15.73 6.07 -25.09
CA ARG A 240 15.36 5.02 -24.15
C ARG A 240 14.32 5.52 -23.15
N VAL A 241 13.40 4.62 -22.79
CA VAL A 241 12.31 4.88 -21.86
C VAL A 241 12.30 3.81 -20.77
N GLY A 242 12.19 4.23 -19.53
CA GLY A 242 11.77 3.39 -18.41
C GLY A 242 10.33 3.72 -18.02
N VAL A 243 9.55 2.71 -17.62
CA VAL A 243 8.19 2.91 -17.10
C VAL A 243 8.13 2.35 -15.69
N MET A 244 7.56 3.10 -14.77
CA MET A 244 7.37 2.65 -13.39
C MET A 244 6.07 3.22 -12.82
N GLY A 245 5.57 2.61 -11.77
CA GLY A 245 4.42 3.12 -11.05
C GLY A 245 4.05 2.22 -9.88
N ILE A 246 3.23 2.73 -8.98
CA ILE A 246 2.77 2.04 -7.77
C ILE A 246 1.26 1.91 -7.84
N SER A 247 0.69 0.72 -7.51
CA SER A 247 -0.75 0.51 -7.50
C SER A 247 -1.34 0.52 -8.93
N TYR A 248 -2.37 1.28 -9.20
CA TYR A 248 -2.87 1.48 -10.58
C TYR A 248 -1.75 1.89 -11.56
N PRO A 249 -0.86 2.87 -11.26
CA PRO A 249 0.34 3.10 -12.04
C PRO A 249 1.29 1.89 -12.17
N GLY A 250 1.29 0.98 -11.19
CA GLY A 250 2.00 -0.32 -11.27
C GLY A 250 1.39 -1.24 -12.33
N PHE A 251 0.07 -1.39 -12.33
CA PHE A 251 -0.68 -2.06 -13.39
C PHE A 251 -0.34 -1.49 -14.77
N LEU A 252 -0.33 -0.15 -14.91
CA LEU A 252 0.02 0.52 -16.17
C LEU A 252 1.48 0.28 -16.58
N ALA A 253 2.39 0.12 -15.61
CA ALA A 253 3.78 -0.23 -15.86
C ALA A 253 3.93 -1.69 -16.32
N ALA A 254 3.14 -2.62 -15.78
CA ALA A 254 3.09 -4.01 -16.24
C ALA A 254 2.56 -4.09 -17.68
N GLU A 255 1.46 -3.41 -17.98
CA GLU A 255 0.91 -3.36 -19.35
C GLU A 255 1.87 -2.71 -20.36
N ALA A 256 2.71 -1.76 -19.92
CA ALA A 256 3.77 -1.19 -20.77
C ALA A 256 4.81 -2.24 -21.22
N GLY A 257 4.90 -3.39 -20.56
CA GLY A 257 5.73 -4.54 -20.92
C GLY A 257 5.07 -5.49 -21.92
N ILE A 258 3.79 -5.31 -22.24
CA ILE A 258 3.06 -6.13 -23.20
C ILE A 258 3.12 -5.45 -24.56
N ASP A 259 3.70 -6.14 -25.57
CA ASP A 259 3.97 -5.58 -26.90
C ASP A 259 4.60 -4.18 -26.87
N PRO A 260 5.70 -3.99 -26.11
CA PRO A 260 6.25 -2.68 -25.79
C PRO A 260 6.77 -1.95 -27.02
N ASN A 261 6.71 -0.60 -26.98
CA ASN A 261 7.48 0.20 -27.92
C ASN A 261 8.97 -0.16 -27.80
N PRO A 262 9.71 -0.34 -28.91
CA PRO A 262 11.12 -0.75 -28.87
C PRO A 262 12.05 0.16 -28.07
N ALA A 263 11.65 1.38 -27.77
CA ALA A 263 12.38 2.30 -26.91
C ALA A 263 12.19 2.03 -25.40
N VAL A 264 11.19 1.27 -24.99
CA VAL A 264 11.04 0.82 -23.61
C VAL A 264 12.13 -0.19 -23.30
N LYS A 265 12.99 0.10 -22.33
CA LYS A 265 14.19 -0.68 -22.00
C LYS A 265 14.18 -1.22 -20.59
N ALA A 266 13.26 -0.78 -19.74
CA ALA A 266 13.07 -1.30 -18.39
C ALA A 266 11.70 -0.90 -17.87
N ILE A 267 11.06 -1.78 -17.10
CA ILE A 267 9.82 -1.46 -16.38
C ILE A 267 9.97 -1.83 -14.90
N SER A 268 9.20 -1.15 -14.06
CA SER A 268 9.11 -1.50 -12.64
C SER A 268 7.65 -1.37 -12.17
N PRO A 269 6.84 -2.44 -12.36
CA PRO A 269 5.56 -2.58 -11.68
C PRO A 269 5.79 -2.66 -10.17
N GLN A 270 5.11 -1.83 -9.41
CA GLN A 270 5.26 -1.78 -7.95
C GLN A 270 3.88 -1.88 -7.34
N ALA A 271 3.63 -2.93 -6.54
CA ALA A 271 2.31 -3.27 -6.07
C ALA A 271 1.26 -3.10 -7.19
N PRO A 272 1.41 -3.80 -8.33
CA PRO A 272 0.45 -3.69 -9.43
C PRO A 272 -0.88 -4.35 -9.08
N MET A 273 -1.99 -3.71 -9.47
CA MET A 273 -3.33 -4.31 -9.46
C MET A 273 -3.44 -5.34 -10.58
N THR A 274 -2.96 -6.54 -10.36
CA THR A 274 -2.77 -7.55 -11.41
C THR A 274 -4.02 -8.35 -11.72
N ASP A 275 -4.74 -8.79 -10.68
CA ASP A 275 -6.04 -9.43 -10.77
C ASP A 275 -6.92 -9.02 -9.58
N VAL A 276 -7.80 -8.07 -9.82
CA VAL A 276 -8.64 -7.45 -8.79
C VAL A 276 -9.77 -8.34 -8.27
N TRP A 277 -9.89 -9.59 -8.75
CA TRP A 277 -10.83 -10.56 -8.24
C TRP A 277 -10.16 -11.69 -7.45
N LEU A 278 -8.94 -12.08 -7.81
CA LEU A 278 -8.24 -13.19 -7.14
C LEU A 278 -7.58 -12.77 -5.84
N GLY A 279 -6.91 -11.61 -5.80
CA GLY A 279 -6.11 -11.27 -4.63
C GLY A 279 -5.64 -9.82 -4.52
N ASP A 280 -6.08 -8.93 -5.44
CA ASP A 280 -5.79 -7.50 -5.36
C ASP A 280 -7.10 -6.71 -5.09
N ASP A 281 -7.06 -5.45 -5.05
CA ASP A 281 -8.02 -4.39 -4.73
C ASP A 281 -9.46 -4.77 -4.37
N PHE A 282 -10.23 -5.49 -5.23
CA PHE A 282 -11.69 -5.55 -5.05
C PHE A 282 -12.20 -6.86 -4.46
N PHE A 283 -11.56 -7.97 -4.76
CA PHE A 283 -11.92 -9.26 -4.20
C PHE A 283 -10.68 -10.08 -3.84
N HIS A 284 -10.78 -10.86 -2.79
CA HIS A 284 -9.83 -11.90 -2.46
C HIS A 284 -10.56 -13.25 -2.43
N ASN A 285 -10.18 -14.17 -3.31
CA ASN A 285 -10.80 -15.48 -3.44
C ASN A 285 -12.34 -15.43 -3.41
N GLY A 286 -12.93 -14.41 -4.05
CA GLY A 286 -14.37 -14.19 -4.16
C GLY A 286 -15.03 -13.45 -3.00
N ALA A 287 -14.32 -13.05 -1.96
CA ALA A 287 -14.80 -12.17 -0.92
C ALA A 287 -14.57 -10.70 -1.32
N PHE A 288 -15.62 -9.88 -1.30
CA PHE A 288 -15.54 -8.50 -1.73
C PHE A 288 -14.95 -7.60 -0.65
N ARG A 289 -13.94 -6.79 -0.98
CA ARG A 289 -13.31 -5.80 -0.09
C ARG A 289 -14.20 -4.56 0.06
N GLN A 290 -15.12 -4.61 1.00
CA GLN A 290 -16.27 -3.71 1.07
C GLN A 290 -15.89 -2.26 1.31
N THR A 291 -15.10 -1.96 2.36
CA THR A 291 -14.76 -0.56 2.68
C THR A 291 -13.86 0.06 1.61
N TYR A 292 -12.91 -0.72 1.13
CA TYR A 292 -11.95 -0.27 0.11
C TYR A 292 -12.63 -0.08 -1.26
N GLY A 293 -13.27 -1.11 -1.80
CA GLY A 293 -13.94 -1.05 -3.10
C GLY A 293 -15.04 0.01 -3.16
N TYR A 294 -15.74 0.23 -2.03
CA TYR A 294 -16.72 1.31 -1.91
C TYR A 294 -16.09 2.69 -2.07
N ASP A 295 -15.07 3.00 -1.25
CA ASP A 295 -14.41 4.30 -1.27
C ASP A 295 -13.67 4.55 -2.59
N TYR A 296 -13.04 3.50 -3.14
CA TYR A 296 -12.24 3.58 -4.36
C TYR A 296 -13.12 3.87 -5.59
N VAL A 297 -14.19 3.12 -5.79
CA VAL A 297 -15.09 3.32 -6.95
C VAL A 297 -15.76 4.69 -6.90
N LEU A 298 -16.25 5.11 -5.72
CA LEU A 298 -16.77 6.46 -5.54
C LEU A 298 -15.71 7.52 -5.84
N GLY A 299 -14.51 7.34 -5.35
CA GLY A 299 -13.41 8.27 -5.56
C GLY A 299 -12.98 8.40 -7.01
N MET A 300 -13.04 7.30 -7.75
CA MET A 300 -12.52 7.23 -9.12
C MET A 300 -13.57 7.55 -10.18
N GLU A 301 -14.84 7.16 -10.00
CA GLU A 301 -15.84 7.22 -11.06
C GLU A 301 -16.86 8.33 -10.90
N SER A 302 -17.00 8.95 -9.68
CA SER A 302 -17.95 10.05 -9.48
C SER A 302 -17.61 11.32 -10.27
N SER A 303 -16.34 11.49 -10.66
CA SER A 303 -15.88 12.61 -11.49
C SER A 303 -14.58 12.26 -12.23
N LYS A 304 -14.16 13.14 -13.15
CA LYS A 304 -12.85 13.03 -13.79
C LYS A 304 -11.67 13.19 -12.82
N GLN A 305 -11.90 13.81 -11.66
CA GLN A 305 -10.89 14.00 -10.61
C GLN A 305 -11.14 13.02 -9.47
N THR A 306 -10.08 12.48 -8.92
CA THR A 306 -10.17 11.59 -7.76
C THR A 306 -10.59 12.36 -6.52
N THR A 307 -11.67 11.91 -5.86
CA THR A 307 -12.19 12.51 -4.63
C THR A 307 -12.72 11.40 -3.73
N PHE A 308 -11.91 10.95 -2.78
CA PHE A 308 -12.31 9.91 -1.87
C PHE A 308 -13.40 10.34 -0.90
N SER A 309 -14.29 9.40 -0.58
CA SER A 309 -15.40 9.60 0.36
C SER A 309 -14.89 9.95 1.76
N LYS A 310 -15.65 10.80 2.45
CA LYS A 310 -15.41 11.15 3.84
C LYS A 310 -16.59 10.64 4.66
N LEU A 311 -16.68 9.32 4.87
CA LEU A 311 -17.59 8.78 5.87
C LEU A 311 -17.22 9.38 7.23
N SER A 312 -18.14 10.09 7.86
CA SER A 312 -17.96 10.70 9.18
C SER A 312 -18.34 9.77 10.33
N GLU A 313 -18.94 8.62 10.02
CA GLU A 313 -19.41 7.62 10.96
C GLU A 313 -18.40 6.46 11.07
N ASP A 314 -18.50 5.68 12.15
CA ASP A 314 -17.83 4.37 12.26
C ASP A 314 -18.27 3.48 11.08
N ALA A 315 -17.35 3.15 10.19
CA ALA A 315 -17.62 2.36 8.97
C ALA A 315 -18.24 0.99 9.30
N TYR A 316 -17.86 0.40 10.45
CA TYR A 316 -18.50 -0.83 10.92
C TYR A 316 -20.01 -0.63 11.13
N THR A 317 -20.39 0.41 11.84
CA THR A 317 -21.80 0.74 12.08
C THR A 317 -22.52 1.11 10.78
N TYR A 318 -21.87 1.90 9.93
CA TYR A 318 -22.43 2.32 8.64
C TYR A 318 -22.80 1.12 7.75
N PHE A 319 -21.82 0.24 7.48
CA PHE A 319 -22.06 -0.91 6.60
C PHE A 319 -22.95 -1.98 7.23
N LEU A 320 -22.92 -2.13 8.57
CA LEU A 320 -23.84 -3.03 9.27
C LEU A 320 -25.28 -2.57 9.07
N ASN A 321 -25.56 -1.27 9.22
CA ASN A 321 -26.88 -0.67 9.07
C ASN A 321 -27.35 -0.61 7.59
N ALA A 322 -26.44 -0.40 6.65
CA ALA A 322 -26.71 -0.46 5.23
C ALA A 322 -27.26 -1.84 4.80
N GLY A 323 -26.82 -2.89 5.50
CA GLY A 323 -27.31 -4.26 5.34
C GLY A 323 -26.62 -5.03 4.22
N SER A 324 -26.74 -4.63 2.96
CA SER A 324 -26.10 -5.29 1.83
C SER A 324 -25.27 -4.32 0.98
N PHE A 325 -24.40 -4.88 0.14
CA PHE A 325 -23.65 -4.12 -0.84
C PHE A 325 -24.55 -3.28 -1.76
N ALA A 326 -25.58 -3.90 -2.34
CA ALA A 326 -26.55 -3.21 -3.20
C ALA A 326 -27.26 -2.05 -2.47
N ALA A 327 -27.57 -2.21 -1.18
CA ALA A 327 -28.19 -1.17 -0.37
C ALA A 327 -27.22 -0.02 -0.07
N ALA A 328 -25.96 -0.31 0.24
CA ALA A 328 -24.90 0.69 0.44
C ALA A 328 -24.72 1.56 -0.81
N GLY A 329 -24.72 0.96 -2.01
CA GLY A 329 -24.65 1.69 -3.27
C GLY A 329 -25.79 2.67 -3.50
N LYS A 330 -27.01 2.29 -3.11
CA LYS A 330 -28.17 3.19 -3.19
C LYS A 330 -28.07 4.37 -2.23
N LEU A 331 -27.58 4.14 -1.02
CA LEU A 331 -27.40 5.20 -0.01
C LEU A 331 -26.36 6.24 -0.42
N SER A 332 -25.28 5.82 -1.11
CA SER A 332 -24.18 6.70 -1.50
C SER A 332 -24.33 7.32 -2.89
N GLY A 333 -25.28 6.85 -3.72
CA GLY A 333 -25.37 7.21 -5.14
C GLY A 333 -24.36 6.46 -6.03
N ALA A 334 -23.64 5.47 -5.51
CA ALA A 334 -22.73 4.64 -6.29
C ALA A 334 -23.44 3.71 -7.27
N SER A 335 -24.75 3.48 -7.09
CA SER A 335 -25.56 2.58 -7.92
C SER A 335 -25.51 2.87 -9.42
N ASP A 336 -25.17 4.10 -9.82
CA ASP A 336 -25.12 4.50 -11.23
C ASP A 336 -23.69 4.42 -11.81
N LEU A 337 -22.69 4.02 -11.01
CA LEU A 337 -21.30 3.95 -11.44
C LEU A 337 -20.99 2.63 -12.17
N PRO A 338 -20.21 2.67 -13.27
CA PRO A 338 -19.94 1.49 -14.10
C PRO A 338 -19.33 0.31 -13.34
N THR A 339 -18.28 0.56 -12.52
CA THR A 339 -17.64 -0.53 -11.76
C THR A 339 -18.54 -1.05 -10.63
N TRP A 340 -19.41 -0.20 -10.06
CA TRP A 340 -20.41 -0.68 -9.10
C TRP A 340 -21.41 -1.67 -9.73
N HIS A 341 -21.85 -1.38 -10.96
CA HIS A 341 -22.67 -2.33 -11.73
C HIS A 341 -21.91 -3.62 -12.00
N ALA A 342 -20.63 -3.52 -12.38
CA ALA A 342 -19.80 -4.70 -12.60
C ALA A 342 -19.70 -5.60 -11.37
N PHE A 343 -19.57 -5.05 -10.17
CA PHE A 343 -19.60 -5.84 -8.93
C PHE A 343 -20.91 -6.59 -8.73
N LEU A 344 -22.05 -5.96 -9.06
CA LEU A 344 -23.36 -6.58 -8.94
C LEU A 344 -23.60 -7.66 -10.00
N ASP A 345 -23.13 -7.44 -11.21
CA ASP A 345 -23.40 -8.28 -12.37
C ASP A 345 -22.42 -9.47 -12.48
N HIS A 346 -21.20 -9.28 -11.96
CA HIS A 346 -20.08 -10.24 -12.04
C HIS A 346 -19.52 -10.62 -10.66
N PRO A 347 -20.35 -11.23 -9.77
CA PRO A 347 -19.88 -11.63 -8.43
C PRO A 347 -18.90 -12.82 -8.44
N ALA A 348 -18.81 -13.54 -9.56
CA ALA A 348 -17.92 -14.69 -9.78
C ALA A 348 -16.79 -14.33 -10.77
N TYR A 349 -15.72 -15.12 -10.76
CA TYR A 349 -14.56 -14.93 -11.67
C TYR A 349 -14.90 -15.39 -13.09
N ASP A 350 -15.69 -14.61 -13.79
CA ASP A 350 -16.11 -14.85 -15.16
C ASP A 350 -15.18 -14.17 -16.20
N SER A 351 -15.62 -14.14 -17.46
CA SER A 351 -14.85 -13.51 -18.55
C SER A 351 -14.65 -12.01 -18.36
N PHE A 352 -15.52 -11.33 -17.61
CA PHE A 352 -15.38 -9.90 -17.31
C PHE A 352 -14.09 -9.63 -16.53
N TRP A 353 -13.86 -10.35 -15.42
CA TRP A 353 -12.65 -10.20 -14.60
C TRP A 353 -11.41 -10.74 -15.31
N ARG A 354 -11.51 -11.93 -15.93
CA ARG A 354 -10.38 -12.53 -16.67
C ARG A 354 -9.84 -11.63 -17.79
N SER A 355 -10.70 -10.86 -18.45
CA SER A 355 -10.26 -9.94 -19.50
C SER A 355 -9.50 -8.70 -18.96
N ARG A 356 -9.56 -8.45 -17.65
CA ARG A 356 -8.90 -7.33 -16.98
C ARG A 356 -7.65 -7.74 -16.22
N ALA A 357 -7.42 -9.03 -16.03
CA ALA A 357 -6.24 -9.55 -15.38
C ALA A 357 -5.02 -9.40 -16.29
N VAL A 358 -3.91 -8.92 -15.75
CA VAL A 358 -2.64 -8.73 -16.49
C VAL A 358 -1.83 -10.02 -16.54
N GLN A 359 -1.77 -10.73 -15.42
CA GLN A 359 -0.92 -11.90 -15.24
C GLN A 359 -1.06 -12.95 -16.38
N PRO A 360 -2.24 -13.29 -16.94
CA PRO A 360 -2.35 -14.24 -18.03
C PRO A 360 -1.67 -13.80 -19.35
N HIS A 361 -1.39 -12.50 -19.49
CA HIS A 361 -0.75 -11.92 -20.67
C HIS A 361 0.78 -11.82 -20.54
N LEU A 362 1.33 -12.06 -19.35
CA LEU A 362 2.77 -12.04 -19.07
C LEU A 362 3.42 -13.38 -19.48
N THR A 363 3.47 -13.65 -20.78
CA THR A 363 3.96 -14.92 -21.34
C THR A 363 5.41 -14.88 -21.78
N THR A 364 6.06 -13.73 -21.74
CA THR A 364 7.48 -13.52 -22.07
C THR A 364 8.05 -12.35 -21.27
N VAL A 365 9.35 -12.37 -21.01
CA VAL A 365 10.05 -11.17 -20.49
C VAL A 365 10.48 -10.33 -21.70
N ALA A 366 9.58 -9.47 -22.19
CA ALA A 366 9.84 -8.63 -23.33
C ALA A 366 10.82 -7.48 -23.03
N VAL A 367 10.86 -7.02 -21.79
CA VAL A 367 11.76 -5.98 -21.27
C VAL A 367 12.21 -6.36 -19.85
N PRO A 368 13.39 -5.90 -19.40
CA PRO A 368 13.81 -6.09 -18.02
C PRO A 368 12.78 -5.53 -17.03
N THR A 369 12.34 -6.36 -16.10
CA THR A 369 11.24 -6.08 -15.19
C THR A 369 11.71 -6.15 -13.74
N LEU A 370 11.37 -5.14 -12.93
CA LEU A 370 11.61 -5.08 -11.49
C LEU A 370 10.28 -4.99 -10.76
N GLU A 371 9.79 -6.14 -10.29
CA GLU A 371 8.61 -6.24 -9.42
C GLU A 371 8.94 -5.77 -8.02
N VAL A 372 8.05 -5.00 -7.39
CA VAL A 372 8.25 -4.48 -6.02
C VAL A 372 6.96 -4.62 -5.24
N GLY A 373 7.05 -5.12 -4.00
CA GLY A 373 5.91 -5.23 -3.09
C GLY A 373 6.31 -5.13 -1.62
N GLY A 374 5.30 -5.08 -0.77
CA GLY A 374 5.46 -5.04 0.69
C GLY A 374 4.83 -6.26 1.36
N TRP A 375 5.46 -6.80 2.42
CA TRP A 375 4.90 -7.91 3.21
C TRP A 375 3.57 -7.56 3.87
N TRP A 376 3.37 -6.30 4.21
CA TRP A 376 2.14 -5.77 4.81
C TRP A 376 1.47 -4.75 3.88
N ASP A 377 1.50 -5.05 2.57
CA ASP A 377 0.75 -4.27 1.59
C ASP A 377 -0.75 -4.59 1.73
N GLN A 378 -1.49 -3.62 2.21
CA GLN A 378 -2.91 -3.77 2.50
C GLN A 378 -3.80 -3.61 1.25
N GLU A 379 -3.21 -3.37 0.08
CA GLU A 379 -3.92 -3.19 -1.20
C GLU A 379 -3.53 -4.29 -2.20
N ASP A 380 -2.27 -4.35 -2.62
CA ASP A 380 -1.81 -5.19 -3.72
C ASP A 380 -0.62 -6.07 -3.33
N LEU A 381 -0.78 -6.95 -2.34
CA LEU A 381 0.25 -7.91 -1.92
C LEU A 381 0.43 -9.05 -2.94
N TRP A 382 -0.68 -9.46 -3.57
CA TRP A 382 -0.70 -10.61 -4.48
C TRP A 382 -0.03 -10.28 -5.82
N GLY A 383 -0.27 -9.09 -6.38
CA GLY A 383 0.13 -8.68 -7.72
C GLY A 383 1.61 -8.88 -8.05
N PRO A 384 2.57 -8.30 -7.29
CA PRO A 384 4.01 -8.44 -7.59
C PRO A 384 4.47 -9.90 -7.59
N GLN A 385 3.91 -10.71 -6.70
CA GLN A 385 4.25 -12.13 -6.59
C GLN A 385 3.68 -12.93 -7.75
N ALA A 386 2.47 -12.62 -8.19
CA ALA A 386 1.80 -13.28 -9.31
C ALA A 386 2.45 -12.93 -10.66
N GLU A 387 2.81 -11.67 -10.88
CA GLU A 387 3.51 -11.23 -12.08
C GLU A 387 4.91 -11.86 -12.16
N TYR A 388 5.67 -11.82 -11.05
CA TYR A 388 6.96 -12.48 -10.98
C TYR A 388 6.85 -13.99 -11.28
N ALA A 389 5.89 -14.69 -10.67
CA ALA A 389 5.68 -16.11 -10.88
C ALA A 389 5.31 -16.45 -12.34
N ALA A 390 4.59 -15.58 -13.04
CA ALA A 390 4.29 -15.72 -14.45
C ALA A 390 5.53 -15.50 -15.33
N LEU A 391 6.39 -14.54 -14.98
CA LEU A 391 7.57 -14.16 -15.76
C LEU A 391 8.81 -15.00 -15.45
N GLU A 392 8.95 -15.55 -14.24
CA GLU A 392 10.15 -16.28 -13.81
C GLU A 392 10.50 -17.48 -14.73
N PRO A 393 9.55 -18.28 -15.25
CA PRO A 393 9.84 -19.35 -16.21
C PRO A 393 10.47 -18.88 -17.51
N HIS A 394 10.31 -17.61 -17.86
CA HIS A 394 10.82 -16.95 -19.06
C HIS A 394 12.06 -16.09 -18.79
N ASN A 395 12.56 -16.11 -17.54
CA ASN A 395 13.74 -15.34 -17.13
C ASN A 395 15.01 -15.94 -17.72
N GLU A 396 15.78 -15.14 -18.45
CA GLU A 396 17.04 -15.56 -19.04
C GLU A 396 18.25 -14.98 -18.29
N PRO A 397 18.84 -15.72 -17.32
CA PRO A 397 19.87 -15.19 -16.43
C PRO A 397 21.14 -14.68 -17.13
N ARG A 398 21.36 -15.06 -18.38
CA ARG A 398 22.54 -14.67 -19.17
C ARG A 398 22.27 -13.52 -20.14
N ASP A 399 21.01 -13.18 -20.36
CA ASP A 399 20.61 -12.09 -21.23
C ASP A 399 19.99 -10.96 -20.39
N PRO A 400 20.69 -9.85 -20.18
CA PRO A 400 20.16 -8.74 -19.39
C PRO A 400 18.88 -8.13 -19.96
N ALA A 401 18.59 -8.32 -21.24
CA ALA A 401 17.36 -7.80 -21.87
C ALA A 401 16.10 -8.60 -21.50
N HIS A 402 16.25 -9.83 -20.99
CA HIS A 402 15.15 -10.73 -20.65
C HIS A 402 15.20 -11.16 -19.17
N ARG A 403 15.39 -10.19 -18.28
CA ARG A 403 15.51 -10.41 -16.83
C ARG A 403 14.27 -9.95 -16.08
N VAL A 404 13.80 -10.79 -15.19
CA VAL A 404 12.82 -10.40 -14.17
C VAL A 404 13.46 -10.48 -12.79
N TYR A 405 13.15 -9.48 -11.98
CA TYR A 405 13.57 -9.37 -10.58
C TYR A 405 12.35 -9.09 -9.71
N MET A 406 12.39 -9.55 -8.46
CA MET A 406 11.38 -9.22 -7.46
C MET A 406 12.04 -8.71 -6.19
N VAL A 407 11.47 -7.66 -5.60
CA VAL A 407 11.89 -7.11 -4.31
C VAL A 407 10.67 -7.04 -3.40
N LEU A 408 10.73 -7.73 -2.27
CA LEU A 408 9.70 -7.69 -1.23
C LEU A 408 10.31 -7.19 0.08
N GLY A 409 9.80 -6.07 0.58
CA GLY A 409 10.29 -5.45 1.80
C GLY A 409 9.22 -5.38 2.91
N PRO A 410 9.58 -4.88 4.10
CA PRO A 410 8.69 -4.83 5.25
C PRO A 410 7.78 -3.60 5.18
N TRP A 411 7.12 -3.42 4.06
CA TRP A 411 6.41 -2.20 3.72
C TRP A 411 4.90 -2.42 3.66
N ARG A 412 4.18 -1.36 3.97
CA ARG A 412 2.80 -1.15 3.54
C ARG A 412 2.76 -0.74 2.07
N HIS A 413 1.56 -0.59 1.51
CA HIS A 413 1.36 -0.08 0.15
C HIS A 413 2.14 1.21 -0.10
N GLY A 414 3.06 1.18 -1.06
CA GLY A 414 3.94 2.30 -1.42
C GLY A 414 4.95 2.71 -0.34
N GLY A 415 5.16 1.92 0.73
CA GLY A 415 6.05 2.27 1.84
C GLY A 415 7.52 2.47 1.43
N TRP A 416 7.96 1.81 0.36
CA TRP A 416 9.34 1.93 -0.15
C TRP A 416 9.70 3.30 -0.74
N VAL A 417 8.75 4.19 -0.96
CA VAL A 417 9.06 5.59 -1.34
C VAL A 417 9.28 6.49 -0.13
N GLN A 418 9.19 5.98 1.09
CA GLN A 418 9.34 6.76 2.32
C GLN A 418 10.72 6.53 2.97
N THR A 419 11.12 7.45 3.85
CA THR A 419 12.31 7.33 4.69
C THR A 419 11.84 7.08 6.12
N THR A 420 11.13 5.99 6.32
CA THR A 420 10.71 5.56 7.65
C THR A 420 11.34 4.22 7.96
N ARG A 421 11.68 4.01 9.22
CA ARG A 421 12.14 2.74 9.73
C ARG A 421 11.00 1.94 10.38
N HIS A 422 9.83 2.59 10.56
CA HIS A 422 8.68 2.01 11.23
C HIS A 422 7.55 1.67 10.28
N LEU A 423 6.79 0.62 10.63
CA LEU A 423 5.45 0.39 10.13
C LEU A 423 4.52 0.18 11.33
N GLY A 424 3.68 1.17 11.62
CA GLY A 424 2.93 1.19 12.86
C GLY A 424 3.88 1.11 14.06
N PRO A 425 3.67 0.15 14.97
CA PRO A 425 4.55 -0.03 16.13
C PRO A 425 5.85 -0.79 15.82
N VAL A 426 6.02 -1.32 14.61
CA VAL A 426 7.16 -2.19 14.25
C VAL A 426 8.34 -1.35 13.77
N ASP A 427 9.52 -1.46 14.44
CA ASP A 427 10.78 -0.79 14.06
C ASP A 427 11.74 -1.78 13.40
N PHE A 428 12.10 -1.57 12.15
CA PHE A 428 13.04 -2.40 11.37
C PHE A 428 14.51 -1.98 11.53
N GLY A 429 14.79 -1.03 12.40
CA GLY A 429 16.15 -0.60 12.73
C GLY A 429 16.81 0.35 11.73
N GLU A 430 16.35 0.39 10.49
CA GLU A 430 16.90 1.22 9.42
C GLU A 430 15.82 1.61 8.38
N PRO A 431 16.01 2.69 7.61
CA PRO A 431 15.06 3.13 6.59
C PRO A 431 15.15 2.24 5.33
N VAL A 432 14.56 1.05 5.39
CA VAL A 432 14.64 0.00 4.35
C VAL A 432 14.22 0.49 2.96
N GLY A 433 13.29 1.46 2.90
CA GLY A 433 12.89 2.11 1.65
C GLY A 433 14.02 2.92 1.00
N ASP A 434 14.87 3.60 1.78
CA ASP A 434 16.03 4.33 1.25
C ASP A 434 17.09 3.38 0.69
N GLU A 435 17.32 2.23 1.34
CA GLU A 435 18.21 1.20 0.82
C GLU A 435 17.72 0.67 -0.53
N PHE A 436 16.45 0.31 -0.63
CA PHE A 436 15.86 -0.14 -1.90
C PHE A 436 16.07 0.91 -3.00
N ARG A 437 15.71 2.17 -2.76
CA ARG A 437 15.80 3.23 -3.78
C ARG A 437 17.22 3.51 -4.23
N THR A 438 18.17 3.48 -3.30
CA THR A 438 19.57 3.84 -3.60
C THR A 438 20.41 2.67 -4.09
N ARG A 439 20.15 1.45 -3.61
CA ARG A 439 20.97 0.26 -3.93
C ARG A 439 20.37 -0.62 -5.02
N ILE A 440 19.04 -0.54 -5.26
CA ILE A 440 18.37 -1.39 -6.24
C ILE A 440 17.69 -0.57 -7.33
N GLN A 441 16.71 0.28 -7.00
CA GLN A 441 15.89 0.98 -7.99
C GLN A 441 16.70 1.93 -8.88
N ALA A 442 17.50 2.84 -8.29
CA ALA A 442 18.27 3.79 -9.06
C ALA A 442 19.37 3.12 -9.90
N PRO A 443 20.15 2.14 -9.38
CA PRO A 443 21.08 1.36 -10.19
C PRO A 443 20.42 0.54 -11.31
N PHE A 444 19.23 -0.04 -11.08
CA PHE A 444 18.48 -0.76 -12.10
C PHE A 444 18.18 0.13 -13.31
N PHE A 445 17.55 1.28 -13.11
CA PHE A 445 17.26 2.20 -14.21
C PHE A 445 18.54 2.79 -14.83
N ALA A 446 19.58 3.07 -14.05
CA ALA A 446 20.84 3.57 -14.59
C ALA A 446 21.54 2.54 -15.50
N PHE A 447 21.48 1.26 -15.15
CA PHE A 447 22.05 0.18 -15.96
C PHE A 447 21.32 0.06 -17.31
N TYR A 448 20.00 -0.05 -17.32
CA TYR A 448 19.23 -0.30 -18.53
C TYR A 448 19.01 0.95 -19.40
N LEU A 449 18.98 2.14 -18.80
CA LEU A 449 18.64 3.37 -19.52
C LEU A 449 19.86 4.24 -19.85
N LYS A 450 20.98 4.07 -19.13
CA LYS A 450 22.18 4.92 -19.27
C LYS A 450 23.47 4.14 -19.51
N ASP A 451 23.40 2.82 -19.67
CA ASP A 451 24.58 1.94 -19.80
C ASP A 451 25.57 2.07 -18.61
N GLN A 452 25.10 2.47 -17.43
CA GLN A 452 25.97 2.55 -16.27
C GLN A 452 26.24 1.16 -15.71
N PRO A 453 27.51 0.75 -15.59
CA PRO A 453 27.85 -0.57 -15.08
C PRO A 453 27.58 -0.68 -13.57
N GLY A 454 27.56 -1.90 -13.04
CA GLY A 454 27.57 -2.16 -11.60
C GLY A 454 26.23 -2.58 -11.00
N PHE A 455 25.12 -2.62 -11.77
CA PHE A 455 23.90 -3.24 -11.30
C PHE A 455 24.06 -4.76 -11.28
N SER A 456 23.85 -5.36 -10.12
CA SER A 456 23.81 -6.81 -9.94
C SER A 456 22.84 -7.12 -8.82
N LEU A 457 21.77 -7.83 -9.14
CA LEU A 457 20.77 -8.29 -8.19
C LEU A 457 20.50 -9.76 -8.45
N ALA A 458 20.30 -10.53 -7.40
CA ALA A 458 19.71 -11.87 -7.51
C ALA A 458 18.28 -11.76 -8.06
N ASN A 459 17.71 -12.85 -8.58
CA ASN A 459 16.38 -12.79 -9.14
C ASN A 459 15.34 -12.28 -8.13
N THR A 460 15.54 -12.61 -6.85
CA THR A 460 14.65 -12.14 -5.78
C THR A 460 15.47 -11.60 -4.61
N ALA A 461 15.07 -10.46 -4.10
CA ALA A 461 15.53 -9.87 -2.85
C ALA A 461 14.34 -9.72 -1.90
N THR A 462 14.42 -10.32 -0.73
CA THR A 462 13.40 -10.19 0.31
C THR A 462 14.00 -9.63 1.58
N PHE A 463 13.24 -8.81 2.30
CA PHE A 463 13.60 -8.41 3.65
C PHE A 463 13.01 -9.46 4.61
N GLN A 464 13.88 -10.29 5.19
CA GLN A 464 13.47 -11.29 6.17
C GLN A 464 13.13 -10.63 7.49
N THR A 465 11.87 -10.65 7.84
CA THR A 465 11.36 -10.12 9.09
C THR A 465 11.73 -11.03 10.28
N GLY A 466 11.84 -10.45 11.46
CA GLY A 466 12.42 -11.13 12.61
C GLY A 466 13.93 -10.92 12.69
N THR A 467 14.69 -11.32 11.69
CA THR A 467 16.13 -11.01 11.60
C THR A 467 16.43 -9.62 11.06
N ASP A 468 15.46 -8.97 10.42
CA ASP A 468 15.54 -7.64 9.83
C ASP A 468 16.72 -7.45 8.88
N ARG A 469 16.82 -8.36 7.90
CA ARG A 469 17.93 -8.39 6.95
C ARG A 469 17.47 -8.75 5.55
N TRP A 470 18.09 -8.12 4.57
CA TRP A 470 17.95 -8.54 3.19
C TRP A 470 18.48 -9.95 2.94
N ARG A 471 17.68 -10.75 2.24
CA ARG A 471 18.04 -12.06 1.71
C ARG A 471 17.97 -12.04 0.18
N PHE A 472 18.80 -12.84 -0.44
CA PHE A 472 18.91 -12.86 -1.90
C PHE A 472 18.80 -14.28 -2.41
N TYR A 473 17.89 -14.51 -3.34
CA TYR A 473 17.58 -15.83 -3.88
C TYR A 473 17.69 -15.85 -5.40
N SER A 474 18.16 -16.99 -5.95
CA SER A 474 18.26 -17.20 -7.40
C SER A 474 16.92 -17.51 -8.05
N GLN A 475 15.90 -17.83 -7.26
CA GLN A 475 14.50 -18.05 -7.65
C GLN A 475 13.60 -17.90 -6.42
N TRP A 476 12.31 -17.72 -6.65
CA TRP A 476 11.30 -17.65 -5.59
C TRP A 476 10.12 -18.60 -5.84
N PRO A 477 9.67 -19.41 -4.85
CA PRO A 477 10.38 -19.65 -3.58
C PRO A 477 11.75 -20.31 -3.75
N PRO A 478 12.64 -20.26 -2.73
CA PRO A 478 13.93 -20.93 -2.79
C PRO A 478 13.80 -22.46 -2.91
N LYS A 479 14.75 -23.13 -3.59
CA LYS A 479 14.71 -24.60 -3.79
C LYS A 479 14.91 -25.41 -2.52
N ASN A 480 15.54 -24.84 -1.50
CA ASN A 480 15.96 -25.53 -0.28
C ASN A 480 14.98 -25.32 0.88
N VAL A 481 13.69 -25.19 0.58
CA VAL A 481 12.62 -25.17 1.57
C VAL A 481 11.95 -26.53 1.63
N THR A 482 11.51 -26.93 2.82
CA THR A 482 10.76 -28.17 3.05
C THR A 482 9.40 -27.78 3.61
N GLY A 483 8.32 -28.30 3.02
CA GLY A 483 6.97 -28.10 3.57
C GLY A 483 6.81 -28.91 4.86
N HIS A 484 6.39 -28.26 5.93
CA HIS A 484 6.03 -28.87 7.20
C HIS A 484 4.58 -28.52 7.54
N ASP A 485 3.79 -29.55 7.84
CA ASP A 485 2.38 -29.40 8.19
C ASP A 485 2.27 -29.05 9.67
N LEU A 486 1.63 -27.93 9.99
CA LEU A 486 1.31 -27.49 11.33
C LEU A 486 -0.19 -27.73 11.58
N TYR A 487 -0.55 -28.79 12.32
CA TYR A 487 -1.91 -29.27 12.49
C TYR A 487 -2.68 -28.49 13.57
N LEU A 488 -3.99 -28.32 13.33
CA LEU A 488 -4.92 -27.60 14.19
C LEU A 488 -5.69 -28.59 15.09
N ASP A 489 -5.13 -29.01 16.21
CA ASP A 489 -5.76 -29.98 17.11
C ASP A 489 -7.07 -29.48 17.72
N ALA A 490 -8.01 -30.38 17.98
CA ALA A 490 -9.36 -30.03 18.44
C ALA A 490 -9.39 -29.32 19.83
N ASP A 491 -8.36 -29.48 20.65
CA ASP A 491 -8.18 -28.84 21.95
C ASP A 491 -7.63 -27.40 21.88
N GLY A 492 -7.22 -26.95 20.67
CA GLY A 492 -6.65 -25.63 20.45
C GLY A 492 -5.12 -25.59 20.43
N ALA A 493 -4.46 -26.75 20.50
CA ALA A 493 -3.02 -26.84 20.31
C ALA A 493 -2.65 -26.79 18.82
N LEU A 494 -1.49 -26.19 18.50
CA LEU A 494 -0.80 -26.36 17.21
C LEU A 494 0.33 -27.35 17.38
N SER A 495 0.45 -28.28 16.43
CA SER A 495 1.45 -29.35 16.50
C SER A 495 1.97 -29.73 15.11
N PHE A 496 3.27 -29.98 14.98
CA PHE A 496 3.86 -30.61 13.80
C PHE A 496 3.59 -32.14 13.74
N ALA A 497 3.06 -32.72 14.79
CA ALA A 497 2.65 -34.13 14.82
C ALA A 497 1.21 -34.27 14.28
N LYS A 498 0.99 -35.32 13.46
CA LYS A 498 -0.36 -35.62 12.95
C LYS A 498 -1.32 -35.91 14.10
N PRO A 499 -2.56 -35.41 14.06
CA PRO A 499 -3.55 -35.63 15.10
C PRO A 499 -3.92 -37.13 15.19
N THR A 500 -4.18 -37.59 16.41
CA THR A 500 -4.60 -38.99 16.67
C THR A 500 -6.05 -39.23 16.24
N ASP A 501 -6.90 -38.21 16.34
CA ASP A 501 -8.29 -38.22 15.85
C ASP A 501 -8.50 -37.06 14.83
N PRO A 502 -8.27 -37.31 13.56
CA PRO A 502 -8.44 -36.29 12.51
C PRO A 502 -9.88 -35.83 12.33
N GLY A 503 -10.86 -36.57 12.87
CA GLY A 503 -12.29 -36.25 12.82
C GLY A 503 -12.76 -35.37 13.99
N ALA A 504 -11.95 -35.21 15.04
CA ALA A 504 -12.22 -34.26 16.11
C ALA A 504 -12.22 -32.82 15.56
N PHE A 505 -12.94 -31.89 16.20
CA PHE A 505 -13.04 -30.53 15.71
C PHE A 505 -13.16 -29.50 16.83
N LYS A 506 -12.73 -28.28 16.56
CA LYS A 506 -13.04 -27.07 17.31
C LYS A 506 -14.19 -26.34 16.62
N ALA A 507 -15.15 -25.82 17.38
CA ALA A 507 -16.31 -25.15 16.80
C ALA A 507 -16.47 -23.73 17.35
N TYR A 508 -17.03 -22.84 16.53
CA TYR A 508 -17.45 -21.50 16.89
C TYR A 508 -18.74 -21.12 16.16
N THR A 509 -19.42 -20.07 16.60
CA THR A 509 -20.61 -19.55 15.92
C THR A 509 -20.28 -18.24 15.23
N SER A 510 -20.43 -18.20 13.91
CA SER A 510 -20.40 -16.98 13.13
C SER A 510 -21.78 -16.34 13.07
N ASP A 511 -21.90 -15.11 13.57
CA ASP A 511 -23.14 -14.34 13.55
C ASP A 511 -22.97 -13.08 12.65
N PRO A 512 -23.61 -13.06 11.49
CA PRO A 512 -23.55 -11.88 10.61
C PRO A 512 -24.13 -10.59 11.20
N ALA A 513 -24.88 -10.67 12.31
CA ALA A 513 -25.36 -9.48 13.04
C ALA A 513 -24.29 -8.86 13.94
N ASN A 514 -23.24 -9.63 14.30
CA ASN A 514 -22.11 -9.16 15.11
C ASN A 514 -20.77 -9.66 14.53
N PRO A 515 -20.42 -9.26 13.29
CA PRO A 515 -19.24 -9.77 12.62
C PRO A 515 -17.94 -9.34 13.34
N VAL A 516 -16.89 -10.15 13.21
CA VAL A 516 -15.57 -9.83 13.75
C VAL A 516 -15.02 -8.59 13.04
N PRO A 517 -14.66 -7.53 13.78
CA PRO A 517 -14.07 -6.33 13.17
C PRO A 517 -12.63 -6.62 12.69
N TYR A 518 -12.22 -6.00 11.58
CA TYR A 518 -10.85 -6.19 11.06
C TYR A 518 -9.79 -5.41 11.86
N ARG A 519 -10.20 -4.41 12.62
CA ARG A 519 -9.38 -3.64 13.56
C ARG A 519 -10.26 -3.08 14.69
N PRO A 520 -9.68 -2.56 15.78
CA PRO A 520 -10.44 -1.95 16.86
C PRO A 520 -11.36 -0.83 16.38
N ARG A 521 -12.56 -0.76 16.95
CA ARG A 521 -13.55 0.28 16.66
C ARG A 521 -13.30 1.53 17.52
N PRO A 522 -13.65 2.75 17.04
CA PRO A 522 -14.34 3.04 15.78
C PRO A 522 -13.44 2.91 14.55
N ILE A 523 -14.02 2.50 13.40
CA ILE A 523 -13.32 2.32 12.13
C ILE A 523 -13.65 3.51 11.22
N GLN A 524 -12.67 4.35 10.94
CA GLN A 524 -12.82 5.48 10.01
C GLN A 524 -12.87 4.99 8.56
N ALA A 525 -13.37 5.82 7.65
CA ALA A 525 -13.32 5.56 6.21
C ALA A 525 -11.87 5.30 5.74
N THR A 526 -11.70 4.51 4.71
CA THR A 526 -10.42 3.97 4.25
C THR A 526 -9.32 5.04 4.17
N TYR A 527 -9.59 6.16 3.51
CA TYR A 527 -8.60 7.22 3.30
C TYR A 527 -8.78 8.45 4.22
N ALA A 528 -9.62 8.33 5.25
CA ALA A 528 -9.83 9.44 6.20
C ALA A 528 -8.64 9.58 7.16
N PRO A 529 -8.36 10.79 7.66
CA PRO A 529 -7.37 10.98 8.72
C PRO A 529 -7.66 10.07 9.93
N GLY A 530 -6.63 9.43 10.48
CA GLY A 530 -6.76 8.50 11.59
C GLY A 530 -7.36 7.13 11.23
N SER A 531 -7.49 6.82 9.93
CA SER A 531 -8.07 5.54 9.49
C SER A 531 -7.22 4.32 9.87
N HIS A 532 -5.92 4.49 10.12
CA HIS A 532 -4.94 3.40 10.28
C HIS A 532 -4.93 2.39 9.13
N TRP A 533 -5.42 2.78 7.95
CA TRP A 533 -5.47 1.93 6.76
C TRP A 533 -4.10 1.36 6.41
N TYR A 534 -3.07 2.17 6.56
CA TYR A 534 -1.70 1.80 6.21
C TYR A 534 -0.96 0.97 7.27
N THR A 535 -1.56 0.69 8.42
CA THR A 535 -0.89 0.02 9.55
C THR A 535 -1.70 -1.10 10.19
N TRP A 536 -2.93 -1.36 9.72
CA TRP A 536 -3.81 -2.34 10.35
C TRP A 536 -3.27 -3.78 10.27
N LEU A 537 -2.51 -4.12 9.22
CA LEU A 537 -1.90 -5.45 9.06
C LEU A 537 -0.85 -5.77 10.13
N VAL A 538 -0.21 -4.74 10.70
CA VAL A 538 0.74 -4.92 11.81
C VAL A 538 0.10 -4.64 13.17
N GLN A 539 -1.23 -4.52 13.24
CA GLN A 539 -1.91 -4.28 14.50
C GLN A 539 -1.93 -5.53 15.38
N ASP A 540 -1.74 -5.35 16.68
CA ASP A 540 -1.83 -6.39 17.69
C ASP A 540 -3.16 -7.14 17.63
N GLN A 541 -3.14 -8.44 17.39
CA GLN A 541 -4.35 -9.25 17.20
C GLN A 541 -5.04 -9.64 18.50
N ARG A 542 -4.49 -9.31 19.67
CA ARG A 542 -5.14 -9.53 20.97
C ARG A 542 -6.51 -8.88 21.09
N PHE A 543 -6.83 -7.87 20.27
CA PHE A 543 -8.16 -7.24 20.27
C PHE A 543 -9.30 -8.18 19.83
N VAL A 544 -8.98 -9.28 19.15
CA VAL A 544 -9.94 -10.31 18.73
C VAL A 544 -9.65 -11.68 19.36
N ASP A 545 -8.48 -11.88 19.93
CA ASP A 545 -8.20 -13.12 20.64
C ASP A 545 -9.17 -13.31 21.83
N GLY A 546 -9.56 -14.55 22.06
CA GLY A 546 -10.55 -14.87 23.09
C GLY A 546 -12.02 -14.52 22.75
N ARG A 547 -12.32 -13.97 21.56
CA ARG A 547 -13.70 -13.84 21.09
C ARG A 547 -14.31 -15.21 20.82
N PRO A 548 -15.61 -15.44 21.14
CA PRO A 548 -16.25 -16.73 20.95
C PRO A 548 -16.50 -17.09 19.46
N ASP A 549 -16.34 -16.13 18.56
CA ASP A 549 -16.49 -16.25 17.10
C ASP A 549 -15.14 -16.24 16.34
N VAL A 550 -14.03 -16.36 17.09
CA VAL A 550 -12.66 -16.56 16.59
C VAL A 550 -12.10 -17.83 17.21
N ALA A 551 -11.74 -18.80 16.39
CA ALA A 551 -11.08 -20.02 16.85
C ALA A 551 -9.57 -19.83 16.79
N THR A 552 -8.89 -20.02 17.90
CA THR A 552 -7.44 -19.80 18.04
C THR A 552 -6.74 -21.10 18.39
N TRP A 553 -5.60 -21.34 17.77
CA TRP A 553 -4.65 -22.43 18.04
C TRP A 553 -3.27 -21.85 18.28
N GLU A 554 -2.51 -22.44 19.21
CA GLU A 554 -1.20 -21.93 19.58
C GLU A 554 -0.21 -23.07 19.88
N THR A 555 1.05 -22.91 19.45
CA THR A 555 2.13 -23.83 19.87
C THR A 555 2.52 -23.57 21.33
N PRO A 556 3.15 -24.52 22.01
CA PRO A 556 4.03 -24.20 23.13
C PRO A 556 5.11 -23.19 22.71
N PRO A 557 5.78 -22.51 23.66
CA PRO A 557 6.96 -21.72 23.31
C PRO A 557 7.96 -22.57 22.48
N LEU A 558 8.38 -22.02 21.34
CA LEU A 558 9.30 -22.68 20.44
C LEU A 558 10.63 -22.98 21.15
N ASP A 559 11.17 -24.17 20.95
CA ASP A 559 12.47 -24.60 21.51
C ASP A 559 13.65 -24.27 20.59
N HIS A 560 13.37 -23.83 19.36
CA HIS A 560 14.33 -23.32 18.36
C HIS A 560 13.66 -22.33 17.42
N ASP A 561 14.47 -21.62 16.63
CA ASP A 561 13.96 -20.69 15.62
C ASP A 561 13.30 -21.46 14.46
N VAL A 562 12.14 -21.02 14.01
CA VAL A 562 11.43 -21.54 12.83
C VAL A 562 11.45 -20.48 11.75
N THR A 563 12.14 -20.79 10.64
CA THR A 563 12.27 -19.88 9.50
C THR A 563 11.29 -20.27 8.40
N VAL A 564 10.33 -19.41 8.11
CA VAL A 564 9.34 -19.57 7.03
C VAL A 564 9.79 -18.75 5.83
N THR A 565 9.98 -19.38 4.65
CA THR A 565 10.45 -18.69 3.44
C THR A 565 9.73 -19.25 2.21
N GLY A 566 8.73 -18.55 1.71
CA GLY A 566 7.90 -18.98 0.56
C GLY A 566 6.41 -18.93 0.86
N ASN A 567 5.61 -19.58 0.03
CA ASN A 567 4.15 -19.55 0.12
C ASN A 567 3.63 -20.35 1.31
N VAL A 568 2.89 -19.72 2.20
CA VAL A 568 2.16 -20.34 3.29
C VAL A 568 0.80 -20.78 2.78
N ILE A 569 0.41 -22.02 3.02
CA ILE A 569 -0.87 -22.56 2.53
C ILE A 569 -1.73 -22.99 3.71
N ALA A 570 -2.97 -22.53 3.74
CA ALA A 570 -4.00 -23.06 4.60
C ALA A 570 -4.70 -24.24 3.89
N ASP A 571 -4.70 -25.40 4.51
CA ASP A 571 -5.46 -26.59 4.08
C ASP A 571 -6.47 -26.93 5.17
N LEU A 572 -7.67 -26.33 5.06
CA LEU A 572 -8.72 -26.49 6.06
C LEU A 572 -9.68 -27.61 5.65
N ILE A 573 -9.88 -28.55 6.56
CA ILE A 573 -11.05 -29.43 6.54
C ILE A 573 -12.09 -28.79 7.44
N ALA A 574 -13.16 -28.23 6.86
CA ALA A 574 -14.13 -27.44 7.61
C ALA A 574 -15.58 -27.74 7.22
N SER A 575 -16.52 -27.51 8.13
CA SER A 575 -17.96 -27.58 7.86
C SER A 575 -18.71 -26.43 8.48
N THR A 576 -19.83 -26.05 7.85
CA THR A 576 -20.77 -25.07 8.38
C THR A 576 -22.16 -25.71 8.59
N SER A 577 -22.92 -25.27 9.60
CA SER A 577 -24.34 -25.63 9.71
C SER A 577 -25.21 -24.84 8.71
N GLY A 578 -24.66 -23.82 8.08
CA GLY A 578 -25.27 -23.05 6.99
C GLY A 578 -25.07 -23.72 5.62
N THR A 579 -25.29 -22.95 4.56
CA THR A 579 -25.07 -23.37 3.17
C THR A 579 -24.07 -22.50 2.43
N ASP A 580 -23.45 -21.53 3.12
CA ASP A 580 -22.33 -20.71 2.68
C ASP A 580 -21.50 -20.30 3.91
N SER A 581 -20.24 -19.93 3.72
CA SER A 581 -19.37 -19.37 4.74
C SER A 581 -18.11 -18.78 4.11
N ASP A 582 -17.46 -17.87 4.83
CA ASP A 582 -16.09 -17.44 4.55
C ASP A 582 -15.14 -18.07 5.56
N TRP A 583 -13.89 -18.29 5.14
CA TRP A 583 -12.81 -18.80 5.97
C TRP A 583 -11.66 -17.80 5.91
N ILE A 584 -11.43 -17.09 7.02
CA ILE A 584 -10.29 -16.20 7.19
C ILE A 584 -9.28 -16.91 8.07
N VAL A 585 -8.05 -17.04 7.60
CA VAL A 585 -6.95 -17.65 8.32
C VAL A 585 -5.85 -16.61 8.51
N LYS A 586 -5.31 -16.54 9.72
CA LYS A 586 -4.19 -15.67 10.07
C LYS A 586 -3.09 -16.52 10.70
N LEU A 587 -1.86 -16.34 10.22
CA LEU A 587 -0.64 -16.86 10.85
C LEU A 587 0.01 -15.72 11.63
N ILE A 588 0.24 -15.93 12.91
CA ILE A 588 0.60 -14.88 13.87
C ILE A 588 1.85 -15.29 14.62
N ASP A 589 2.80 -14.36 14.78
CA ASP A 589 3.93 -14.47 15.70
C ASP A 589 3.53 -13.88 17.06
N VAL A 590 3.50 -14.71 18.09
CA VAL A 590 3.19 -14.32 19.45
C VAL A 590 4.46 -14.13 20.25
N PHE A 591 4.71 -12.88 20.64
CA PHE A 591 5.89 -12.50 21.39
C PHE A 591 5.85 -13.03 22.83
N PRO A 592 7.00 -13.39 23.45
CA PRO A 592 7.05 -13.80 24.84
C PRO A 592 6.48 -12.73 25.79
N GLN A 593 5.92 -13.19 26.93
CA GLN A 593 5.32 -12.29 27.94
C GLN A 593 6.35 -11.42 28.69
N ASP A 594 7.62 -11.81 28.64
CA ASP A 594 8.74 -11.09 29.24
C ASP A 594 9.58 -10.30 28.22
N SER A 595 9.08 -10.18 27.00
CA SER A 595 9.70 -9.33 25.99
C SER A 595 9.82 -7.90 26.52
N GLN A 596 11.03 -7.33 26.41
CA GLN A 596 11.29 -5.96 26.87
C GLN A 596 11.36 -5.02 25.68
N ASP A 597 10.86 -3.81 25.88
CA ASP A 597 11.15 -2.71 24.98
C ASP A 597 12.67 -2.43 25.01
N ARG A 598 13.33 -2.72 23.90
CA ARG A 598 14.77 -2.49 23.72
C ARG A 598 15.09 -1.19 22.97
N SER A 599 14.10 -0.33 22.78
CA SER A 599 14.33 1.02 22.23
C SER A 599 15.12 1.90 23.22
N THR A 600 15.27 1.50 24.50
CA THR A 600 16.19 2.14 25.44
C THR A 600 17.61 1.64 25.19
N PRO A 601 18.59 2.55 24.98
CA PRO A 601 20.00 2.16 24.87
C PRO A 601 20.40 1.33 26.11
N ASP A 602 21.05 0.17 25.90
CA ASP A 602 21.66 -0.58 26.99
C ASP A 602 22.65 0.34 27.72
N PRO A 603 22.42 0.67 29.00
CA PRO A 603 23.31 1.54 29.75
C PRO A 603 24.76 1.03 29.83
N ALA A 604 24.97 -0.27 29.63
CA ALA A 604 26.29 -0.89 29.61
C ALA A 604 27.05 -0.67 28.30
N CYS A 605 26.38 -0.29 27.22
CA CYS A 605 26.93 -0.29 25.87
C CYS A 605 27.20 1.12 25.31
N GLY A 606 26.55 2.16 25.82
CA GLY A 606 26.71 3.54 25.39
C GLY A 606 26.36 3.77 23.90
N ALA A 607 26.58 5.00 23.43
CA ALA A 607 26.27 5.42 22.05
C ALA A 607 27.10 4.73 20.92
N ALA A 608 27.99 3.81 21.28
CA ALA A 608 28.88 3.10 20.36
C ALA A 608 28.39 1.69 19.99
N CYS A 609 27.29 1.21 20.54
CA CYS A 609 26.73 -0.08 20.15
C CYS A 609 25.99 -0.01 18.81
N THR A 610 26.77 -0.15 17.75
CA THR A 610 26.27 -0.41 16.40
C THR A 610 26.15 -1.90 16.05
N THR A 611 26.55 -2.79 16.96
CA THR A 611 26.34 -4.24 16.82
C THR A 611 25.00 -4.58 17.44
N ILE A 612 23.98 -4.69 16.63
CA ILE A 612 22.69 -5.28 16.99
C ILE A 612 22.97 -6.74 17.31
N ASP A 613 22.73 -7.15 18.57
CA ASP A 613 22.58 -8.56 18.88
C ASP A 613 21.43 -9.09 18.03
N PRO A 614 21.65 -10.07 17.14
CA PRO A 614 20.58 -10.65 16.31
C PRO A 614 19.43 -11.24 17.14
N ALA A 615 19.70 -11.61 18.40
CA ALA A 615 18.69 -12.04 19.36
C ALA A 615 17.94 -10.88 20.05
N ALA A 616 18.37 -9.63 19.80
CA ALA A 616 17.76 -8.45 20.37
C ALA A 616 16.82 -7.80 19.37
N GLN A 617 15.59 -8.31 19.24
CA GLN A 617 14.55 -7.65 18.48
C GLN A 617 14.28 -6.26 19.03
N LYS A 618 14.41 -5.26 18.17
CA LYS A 618 14.03 -3.86 18.45
C LYS A 618 12.58 -3.65 18.00
N TRP A 619 11.66 -4.38 18.55
CA TRP A 619 10.29 -4.31 18.09
C TRP A 619 9.46 -3.56 19.10
N LEU A 620 8.67 -2.60 18.65
CA LEU A 620 7.57 -1.98 19.31
C LEU A 620 7.97 -0.92 20.35
N PRO A 621 7.83 0.36 20.07
CA PRO A 621 7.77 1.38 21.09
C PRO A 621 6.59 1.05 22.03
N GLY A 622 6.85 0.78 23.29
CA GLY A 622 5.87 0.41 24.27
C GLY A 622 6.16 -0.94 24.94
N ASN A 623 5.16 -1.76 25.13
CA ASN A 623 5.30 -3.08 25.74
C ASN A 623 5.05 -4.19 24.71
N PRO A 624 6.11 -4.82 24.15
CA PRO A 624 5.98 -5.92 23.19
C PRO A 624 5.52 -7.24 23.85
N SER A 625 5.37 -7.26 25.17
CA SER A 625 4.96 -8.43 25.95
C SER A 625 3.65 -9.01 25.42
N GLY A 626 3.72 -10.24 24.92
CA GLY A 626 2.58 -10.96 24.39
C GLY A 626 1.94 -10.34 23.14
N TYR A 627 2.69 -9.53 22.37
CA TYR A 627 2.18 -8.96 21.12
C TYR A 627 1.89 -10.05 20.09
N GLU A 628 0.80 -9.91 19.37
CA GLU A 628 0.35 -10.83 18.33
C GLU A 628 0.50 -10.17 16.97
N LEU A 629 1.66 -10.38 16.31
CA LEU A 629 1.98 -9.83 15.01
C LEU A 629 1.53 -10.76 13.88
N MET A 630 0.64 -10.31 13.03
CA MET A 630 0.18 -11.05 11.86
C MET A 630 1.28 -11.09 10.79
N ILE A 631 1.66 -12.31 10.37
CA ILE A 631 2.74 -12.55 9.40
C ILE A 631 2.19 -12.87 8.02
N ALA A 632 1.10 -13.63 7.96
CA ALA A 632 0.43 -14.00 6.73
C ALA A 632 -1.06 -14.18 7.01
N ASP A 633 -1.90 -13.85 6.04
CA ASP A 633 -3.34 -13.92 6.20
C ASP A 633 -4.02 -14.00 4.83
N GLU A 634 -5.23 -14.54 4.82
CA GLU A 634 -6.10 -14.48 3.65
C GLU A 634 -7.53 -14.92 3.99
N ILE A 635 -8.47 -14.53 3.14
CA ILE A 635 -9.86 -14.96 3.14
C ILE A 635 -10.15 -15.86 1.95
N PHE A 636 -10.98 -16.88 2.18
CA PHE A 636 -11.52 -17.71 1.12
C PHE A 636 -13.03 -17.82 1.25
N ARG A 637 -13.77 -17.39 0.21
CA ARG A 637 -15.23 -17.51 0.18
C ARG A 637 -15.64 -18.92 -0.22
N GLY A 638 -16.16 -19.69 0.72
CA GLY A 638 -16.37 -21.13 0.63
C GLY A 638 -17.27 -21.61 -0.51
N ARG A 639 -18.18 -20.78 -1.03
CA ARG A 639 -18.99 -21.11 -2.22
C ARG A 639 -18.14 -21.38 -3.46
N TYR A 640 -16.90 -20.86 -3.51
CA TYR A 640 -15.97 -21.00 -4.64
C TYR A 640 -14.99 -22.18 -4.52
N ARG A 641 -15.11 -23.02 -3.48
CA ARG A 641 -14.18 -24.15 -3.22
C ARG A 641 -13.96 -25.13 -4.39
N ARG A 642 -14.91 -25.19 -5.34
CA ARG A 642 -14.83 -26.07 -6.51
C ARG A 642 -14.58 -25.32 -7.82
N SER A 643 -14.98 -24.07 -7.90
CA SER A 643 -14.84 -23.23 -9.09
C SER A 643 -15.05 -21.77 -8.74
N PHE A 644 -14.12 -20.94 -9.12
CA PHE A 644 -14.27 -19.48 -9.00
C PHE A 644 -15.35 -18.91 -9.96
N GLU A 645 -15.62 -19.62 -11.06
CA GLU A 645 -16.62 -19.20 -12.05
C GLU A 645 -18.04 -19.67 -11.68
N HIS A 646 -18.14 -20.84 -11.04
CA HIS A 646 -19.44 -21.50 -10.76
C HIS A 646 -19.59 -21.76 -9.26
N PRO A 647 -20.03 -20.75 -8.48
CA PRO A 647 -20.25 -20.92 -7.05
C PRO A 647 -21.32 -21.96 -6.76
N SER A 648 -21.15 -22.70 -5.67
CA SER A 648 -22.09 -23.75 -5.27
C SER A 648 -22.32 -23.75 -3.76
N ALA A 649 -23.55 -24.10 -3.34
CA ALA A 649 -23.89 -24.24 -1.94
C ALA A 649 -22.97 -25.23 -1.23
N ILE A 650 -22.59 -24.90 0.00
CA ILE A 650 -21.85 -25.82 0.89
C ILE A 650 -22.86 -26.82 1.48
N PRO A 651 -22.63 -28.14 1.41
CA PRO A 651 -23.49 -29.10 2.07
C PRO A 651 -23.43 -28.92 3.59
N ALA A 652 -24.57 -28.59 4.21
CA ALA A 652 -24.65 -28.30 5.62
C ALA A 652 -24.11 -29.46 6.49
N ASN A 653 -23.28 -29.15 7.48
CA ASN A 653 -22.65 -30.09 8.42
C ASN A 653 -21.77 -31.18 7.75
N THR A 654 -21.36 -30.99 6.52
CA THR A 654 -20.50 -31.92 5.80
C THR A 654 -19.09 -31.33 5.74
N PRO A 655 -18.04 -32.06 6.17
CA PRO A 655 -16.67 -31.59 6.01
C PRO A 655 -16.32 -31.50 4.52
N GLU A 656 -15.75 -30.35 4.14
CA GLU A 656 -15.20 -30.06 2.82
C GLU A 656 -13.80 -29.50 2.98
N GLU A 657 -12.94 -29.68 1.97
CA GLU A 657 -11.59 -29.14 1.93
C GLU A 657 -11.61 -27.72 1.33
N TYR A 658 -10.83 -26.83 1.97
CA TYR A 658 -10.58 -25.46 1.51
C TYR A 658 -9.08 -25.21 1.56
N LYS A 659 -8.45 -25.26 0.38
CA LYS A 659 -7.02 -25.06 0.25
C LYS A 659 -6.71 -23.75 -0.50
N PHE A 660 -5.99 -22.84 0.16
CA PHE A 660 -5.66 -21.53 -0.40
C PHE A 660 -4.38 -20.97 0.20
N SER A 661 -3.73 -20.08 -0.56
CA SER A 661 -2.51 -19.39 -0.12
C SER A 661 -2.84 -18.28 0.88
N LEU A 662 -2.03 -18.17 1.93
CA LEU A 662 -1.96 -17.00 2.80
C LEU A 662 -0.89 -16.01 2.34
N HIS A 663 -0.50 -16.06 1.08
CA HIS A 663 0.65 -15.40 0.46
C HIS A 663 2.01 -15.96 0.93
N ALA A 664 3.08 -15.37 0.38
CA ALA A 664 4.41 -15.75 0.79
C ALA A 664 4.87 -14.91 1.99
N ALA A 665 5.76 -15.50 2.79
CA ALA A 665 6.47 -14.83 3.87
C ALA A 665 7.97 -15.14 3.80
N ASP A 666 8.80 -14.26 4.34
CA ASP A 666 10.19 -14.54 4.71
C ASP A 666 10.38 -14.02 6.15
N HIS A 667 10.10 -14.90 7.12
CA HIS A 667 10.00 -14.55 8.54
C HIS A 667 10.66 -15.58 9.43
N VAL A 668 11.22 -15.14 10.56
CA VAL A 668 11.76 -16.00 11.59
C VAL A 668 10.93 -15.85 12.87
N PHE A 669 10.23 -16.94 13.24
CA PHE A 669 9.69 -17.11 14.58
C PHE A 669 10.82 -17.53 15.49
N PHE A 670 11.17 -16.70 16.45
CA PHE A 670 12.31 -16.99 17.33
C PHE A 670 11.99 -17.99 18.42
N GLN A 671 13.05 -18.66 18.91
CA GLN A 671 12.97 -19.46 20.15
C GLN A 671 12.31 -18.66 21.27
N GLY A 672 11.36 -19.28 21.97
CA GLY A 672 10.57 -18.65 23.02
C GLY A 672 9.30 -17.95 22.56
N HIS A 673 9.19 -17.58 21.25
CA HIS A 673 7.93 -17.15 20.64
C HIS A 673 6.96 -18.32 20.51
N ARG A 674 5.72 -18.04 20.12
CA ARG A 674 4.73 -19.06 19.74
C ARG A 674 4.19 -18.76 18.35
N ILE A 675 3.87 -19.79 17.63
CA ILE A 675 3.09 -19.67 16.40
C ILE A 675 1.62 -19.78 16.78
N MET A 676 0.81 -18.84 16.32
CA MET A 676 -0.64 -18.86 16.50
C MET A 676 -1.33 -18.88 15.13
N VAL A 677 -2.43 -19.61 15.06
CA VAL A 677 -3.36 -19.58 13.93
C VAL A 677 -4.73 -19.17 14.45
N GLN A 678 -5.32 -18.14 13.85
CA GLN A 678 -6.71 -17.76 14.07
C GLN A 678 -7.54 -18.08 12.84
N VAL A 679 -8.74 -18.69 13.05
CA VAL A 679 -9.73 -18.91 12.01
C VAL A 679 -11.05 -18.28 12.41
N GLN A 680 -11.62 -17.49 11.51
CA GLN A 680 -12.89 -16.79 11.68
C GLN A 680 -13.68 -16.76 10.37
N SER A 681 -14.96 -16.37 10.40
CA SER A 681 -15.84 -16.36 9.21
C SER A 681 -16.39 -14.97 8.86
N SER A 682 -15.75 -13.92 9.38
CA SER A 682 -16.00 -12.53 9.01
C SER A 682 -14.80 -11.66 9.36
N TRP A 683 -14.54 -10.63 8.57
CA TRP A 683 -13.47 -9.65 8.76
C TRP A 683 -13.98 -8.28 8.34
N PHE A 684 -14.89 -7.76 9.17
CA PHE A 684 -15.79 -6.68 8.78
C PHE A 684 -15.31 -5.28 9.28
N PRO A 685 -15.54 -4.22 8.52
CA PRO A 685 -16.07 -4.13 7.16
C PRO A 685 -14.99 -4.16 6.06
N LEU A 686 -13.79 -4.71 6.34
CA LEU A 686 -12.78 -4.91 5.31
C LEU A 686 -13.41 -5.71 4.16
N TYR A 687 -14.02 -6.85 4.50
CA TYR A 687 -14.81 -7.66 3.56
C TYR A 687 -16.31 -7.58 3.86
N ASP A 688 -17.12 -7.80 2.84
CA ASP A 688 -18.56 -7.90 2.97
C ASP A 688 -18.96 -9.15 3.80
N ARG A 689 -20.08 -9.06 4.50
CA ARG A 689 -20.57 -10.17 5.35
C ARG A 689 -21.08 -11.32 4.52
N ASN A 690 -20.62 -12.52 4.80
CA ASN A 690 -21.28 -13.72 4.29
C ASN A 690 -22.61 -13.93 5.01
N PRO A 691 -23.74 -14.15 4.30
CA PRO A 691 -25.04 -14.39 4.94
C PRO A 691 -25.14 -15.75 5.62
N GLN A 692 -24.16 -16.64 5.49
CA GLN A 692 -24.15 -18.05 5.92
C GLN A 692 -25.24 -18.88 5.24
N THR A 693 -25.91 -18.32 4.25
CA THR A 693 -26.94 -18.93 3.42
C THR A 693 -26.60 -18.72 1.97
N PHE A 694 -26.56 -19.78 1.19
CA PHE A 694 -26.26 -19.67 -0.24
C PHE A 694 -27.42 -18.97 -0.97
N ILE A 695 -27.09 -17.88 -1.62
CA ILE A 695 -27.92 -17.18 -2.62
C ILE A 695 -27.13 -17.06 -3.91
N PRO A 696 -27.78 -17.17 -5.08
CA PRO A 696 -27.04 -17.17 -6.36
C PRO A 696 -26.14 -15.96 -6.54
N ASN A 697 -26.60 -14.75 -6.23
CA ASN A 697 -25.80 -13.53 -6.27
C ASN A 697 -25.69 -12.93 -4.87
N ILE A 698 -24.52 -13.09 -4.24
CA ILE A 698 -24.24 -12.62 -2.88
C ILE A 698 -24.31 -11.09 -2.76
N MET A 699 -24.03 -10.34 -3.83
CA MET A 699 -24.05 -8.88 -3.82
C MET A 699 -25.45 -8.30 -3.62
N THR A 700 -26.50 -9.12 -3.84
CA THR A 700 -27.91 -8.72 -3.74
C THR A 700 -28.62 -9.29 -2.50
N VAL A 701 -27.87 -9.80 -1.52
CA VAL A 701 -28.37 -10.36 -0.26
C VAL A 701 -29.38 -9.43 0.41
N GLN A 702 -30.44 -10.02 0.99
CA GLN A 702 -31.42 -9.27 1.76
C GLN A 702 -31.20 -9.46 3.27
N PRO A 703 -31.65 -8.54 4.13
CA PRO A 703 -31.50 -8.68 5.58
C PRO A 703 -32.08 -10.00 6.13
N SER A 704 -33.13 -10.54 5.46
CA SER A 704 -33.74 -11.82 5.81
C SER A 704 -32.90 -13.05 5.49
N ASP A 705 -31.82 -12.91 4.71
CA ASP A 705 -30.99 -14.06 4.29
C ASP A 705 -29.86 -14.35 5.30
N TYR A 706 -29.50 -13.36 6.11
CA TYR A 706 -28.47 -13.51 7.12
C TYR A 706 -28.91 -14.46 8.25
N ARG A 707 -28.10 -15.47 8.57
CA ARG A 707 -28.34 -16.45 9.64
C ARG A 707 -27.04 -16.72 10.41
N PRO A 708 -27.08 -16.83 11.72
CA PRO A 708 -25.97 -17.42 12.47
C PRO A 708 -25.73 -18.87 12.03
N ALA A 709 -24.47 -19.28 11.95
CA ALA A 709 -24.11 -20.66 11.62
C ALA A 709 -22.96 -21.15 12.51
N VAL A 710 -23.01 -22.43 12.88
CA VAL A 710 -21.93 -23.09 13.59
C VAL A 710 -20.90 -23.57 12.58
N GLN A 711 -19.66 -23.13 12.77
CA GLN A 711 -18.49 -23.50 12.00
C GLN A 711 -17.69 -24.56 12.76
N ARG A 712 -17.12 -25.54 12.07
CA ARG A 712 -16.25 -26.56 12.66
C ARG A 712 -14.98 -26.67 11.84
N ILE A 713 -13.85 -26.58 12.51
CA ILE A 713 -12.52 -26.82 11.93
C ILE A 713 -12.03 -28.13 12.47
N TYR A 714 -11.81 -29.09 11.60
CA TYR A 714 -11.40 -30.47 11.94
C TYR A 714 -9.90 -30.54 12.16
N ALA A 715 -9.46 -31.43 13.05
CA ALA A 715 -8.05 -31.61 13.40
C ALA A 715 -7.16 -32.09 12.23
N ALA A 716 -7.77 -32.60 11.17
CA ALA A 716 -7.07 -32.89 9.91
C ALA A 716 -6.57 -31.62 9.19
N SER A 717 -7.10 -30.43 9.54
CA SER A 717 -6.65 -29.14 8.99
C SER A 717 -5.22 -28.83 9.40
N HIS A 718 -4.48 -28.18 8.52
CA HIS A 718 -3.11 -27.76 8.80
C HIS A 718 -2.72 -26.52 8.01
N ILE A 719 -1.65 -25.88 8.45
CA ILE A 719 -0.93 -24.86 7.71
C ILE A 719 0.35 -25.49 7.14
N GLU A 720 0.52 -25.50 5.83
CA GLU A 720 1.76 -25.90 5.19
C GLU A 720 2.75 -24.75 5.31
N LEU A 721 3.77 -24.91 6.15
CA LEU A 721 4.84 -23.91 6.33
C LEU A 721 6.03 -24.27 5.42
N PRO A 722 6.47 -23.39 4.52
CA PRO A 722 7.69 -23.57 3.74
C PRO A 722 8.90 -23.27 4.63
N GLU A 723 9.35 -24.25 5.40
CA GLU A 723 10.44 -24.08 6.35
C GLU A 723 11.80 -24.17 5.65
N LYS A 724 12.66 -23.21 5.98
CA LYS A 724 14.05 -23.19 5.52
C LYS A 724 14.97 -23.62 6.66
N PRO A 725 15.80 -24.67 6.43
CA PRO A 725 16.77 -25.16 7.41
C PRO A 725 17.78 -24.11 7.86
#